data_79667e72d627c15eb8e31ade6f49086d
#
_entry.id   79667e72d627c15eb8e31ade6f49086d
#
_cell.length_a   1.000
_cell.length_b   1.000
_cell.length_c   1.000
_cell.angle_alpha   90.00
_cell.angle_beta   90.00
_cell.angle_gamma   90.00
#
_symmetry.space_group_name_H-M   'P 1'
#
loop_
_entity.id
_entity.type
_entity.pdbx_description
1 polymer ?
#
loop_
_entity_poly.entity_id
_entity_poly.type
_entity_poly.pdbx_seq_one_letter_code
_entity_poly.pdbx_strand_id
1 'polypeptide(L)'
;MFLAPDDDLLRGLEGVSVRAAAQPDVVYTLERMVGAGSYSIAFFAIRSAPDGEAPVVLKLVRPSLMRVAGDLAILAVEKETVALGRLNERVPPTPFVVRMLASDVIDVQQGGVDLRLPWLALEYVHGGAEGTTLEERVGFSVEQTGYAFDPERAELALTCLASGLEAIHEVGVVHRDLSPHNVLCCGFGQDELFKIADFGIARPQGGAGTFVGVPGGTPGYAAPEQVREGGVKVCPESDVFSLAAITFKLLTGEDLFDANTVLDGAMLALSAERKSITKCKALCPELIERPGACAAIDRVIARGTAADPRHRPPTGWELVSGALRALRSGKRRSRPPRRRLESITDYSAPMRFGWTWRVRHQTGGSRIVRSVAWDADGRGLAATSGGLVFWNGTGWVAARVEGLADETAVRFVERVGPGHWLIGGDGAFIAHYSTDGATGLLRGDDPSVSFTHASGDLEDLAVLVGQRPDDAPLLFAPASRRWMKPAALARAKSVRSLARLDDERWLIAGESKAGGGYAAIYRPLMFEVELVAGGEPAMYSSCAGRADLAIGAVVGDGGRVLSFDEHSAKPLAVGDEGPDFGAVAVDVGARIWAASPGNIWLHEPGGTLPWRCVWRHEAWAAPFIGLFADVGRVVATARDGGVVEGRWEAK
;
A
#
# COMPACT_ATOMS: atom_id res chain seq x y z
N MET A 1 23.16 -5.36 -34.29
CA MET A 1 22.47 -5.98 -35.45
C MET A 1 21.09 -5.34 -35.49
N PHE A 2 20.87 -4.38 -36.37
CA PHE A 2 19.56 -3.72 -36.51
C PHE A 2 18.58 -4.78 -37.02
N LEU A 3 17.53 -5.05 -36.24
CA LEU A 3 16.41 -5.86 -36.69
C LEU A 3 15.78 -5.17 -37.88
N ALA A 4 15.54 -5.90 -38.97
CA ALA A 4 14.84 -5.35 -40.14
C ALA A 4 13.50 -4.75 -39.69
N PRO A 5 13.12 -3.61 -40.21
CA PRO A 5 11.89 -2.95 -39.79
C PRO A 5 10.68 -3.84 -40.04
N ASP A 6 9.90 -4.09 -38.98
CA ASP A 6 8.59 -4.76 -39.07
C ASP A 6 7.50 -3.81 -39.61
N ASP A 7 7.89 -2.63 -40.06
CA ASP A 7 7.00 -1.49 -40.30
C ASP A 7 5.90 -1.76 -41.33
N ASP A 8 6.20 -2.52 -42.39
CA ASP A 8 5.20 -2.82 -43.43
C ASP A 8 4.14 -3.81 -42.95
N LEU A 9 4.55 -4.83 -42.16
CA LEU A 9 3.59 -5.76 -41.59
C LEU A 9 2.68 -5.06 -40.58
N LEU A 10 3.29 -4.20 -39.77
CA LEU A 10 2.59 -3.52 -38.68
C LEU A 10 1.58 -2.49 -39.18
N ARG A 11 1.90 -1.75 -40.25
CA ARG A 11 0.93 -0.89 -40.94
C ARG A 11 -0.21 -1.69 -41.55
N GLY A 12 0.04 -2.92 -42.00
CA GLY A 12 -0.97 -3.82 -42.50
C GLY A 12 -1.93 -4.36 -41.41
N LEU A 13 -1.63 -4.17 -40.13
CA LEU A 13 -2.51 -4.54 -39.03
C LEU A 13 -3.52 -3.45 -38.65
N GLU A 14 -3.37 -2.23 -39.15
CA GLU A 14 -4.37 -1.17 -38.94
C GLU A 14 -5.68 -1.56 -39.66
N GLY A 15 -6.81 -1.45 -38.96
CA GLY A 15 -8.13 -1.92 -39.40
C GLY A 15 -8.40 -3.41 -39.18
N VAL A 16 -7.41 -4.19 -38.77
CA VAL A 16 -7.61 -5.61 -38.47
C VAL A 16 -8.36 -5.77 -37.15
N SER A 17 -9.32 -6.71 -37.14
CA SER A 17 -10.10 -7.05 -35.97
C SER A 17 -9.69 -8.41 -35.43
N VAL A 18 -9.46 -8.49 -34.12
CA VAL A 18 -9.11 -9.71 -33.40
C VAL A 18 -10.15 -10.04 -32.33
N ARG A 19 -10.21 -11.31 -31.93
CA ARG A 19 -11.07 -11.79 -30.86
C ARG A 19 -10.28 -12.74 -29.96
N ALA A 20 -10.56 -12.69 -28.67
CA ALA A 20 -10.06 -13.70 -27.76
C ALA A 20 -11.00 -14.89 -27.73
N ALA A 21 -10.47 -16.11 -27.75
CA ALA A 21 -11.27 -17.33 -27.68
C ALA A 21 -12.13 -17.38 -26.40
N ALA A 22 -11.63 -16.80 -25.31
CA ALA A 22 -12.37 -16.69 -24.04
C ALA A 22 -13.51 -15.66 -24.06
N GLN A 23 -13.57 -14.78 -25.08
CA GLN A 23 -14.53 -13.69 -25.21
C GLN A 23 -15.06 -13.59 -26.65
N PRO A 24 -15.84 -14.57 -27.15
CA PRO A 24 -16.24 -14.66 -28.57
C PRO A 24 -17.11 -13.49 -29.02
N ASP A 25 -17.84 -12.86 -28.11
CA ASP A 25 -18.75 -11.73 -28.40
C ASP A 25 -18.04 -10.37 -28.34
N VAL A 26 -16.72 -10.34 -28.07
CA VAL A 26 -15.93 -9.11 -27.99
C VAL A 26 -14.96 -9.04 -29.16
N VAL A 27 -15.00 -7.92 -29.89
CA VAL A 27 -14.11 -7.63 -31.02
C VAL A 27 -13.17 -6.49 -30.64
N TYR A 28 -11.91 -6.64 -30.98
CA TYR A 28 -10.90 -5.60 -30.82
C TYR A 28 -10.41 -5.19 -32.20
N THR A 29 -10.66 -3.95 -32.61
CA THR A 29 -10.24 -3.42 -33.91
C THR A 29 -9.04 -2.50 -33.73
N LEU A 30 -7.91 -2.83 -34.34
CA LEU A 30 -6.68 -2.05 -34.30
C LEU A 30 -6.84 -0.78 -35.16
N GLU A 31 -6.69 0.40 -34.58
CA GLU A 31 -6.88 1.66 -35.29
C GLU A 31 -5.57 2.28 -35.75
N ARG A 32 -4.62 2.49 -34.85
CA ARG A 32 -3.34 3.10 -35.12
C ARG A 32 -2.27 2.69 -34.12
N MET A 33 -1.02 2.64 -34.56
CA MET A 33 0.10 2.41 -33.67
C MET A 33 0.30 3.63 -32.76
N VAL A 34 0.48 3.38 -31.45
CA VAL A 34 0.69 4.43 -30.42
C VAL A 34 2.03 4.32 -29.70
N GLY A 35 2.72 3.17 -29.81
CA GLY A 35 4.03 2.99 -29.22
C GLY A 35 4.76 1.79 -29.78
N ALA A 36 6.08 1.85 -29.79
CA ALA A 36 6.93 0.79 -30.28
C ALA A 36 8.11 0.58 -29.32
N GLY A 37 8.05 -0.49 -28.51
CA GLY A 37 9.11 -0.93 -27.64
C GLY A 37 10.06 -1.94 -28.29
N SER A 38 11.09 -2.37 -27.58
CA SER A 38 12.07 -3.36 -28.10
C SER A 38 11.45 -4.75 -28.32
N TYR A 39 10.43 -5.11 -27.55
CA TYR A 39 9.84 -6.46 -27.54
C TYR A 39 8.41 -6.51 -28.08
N SER A 40 7.68 -5.39 -27.98
CA SER A 40 6.28 -5.31 -28.34
C SER A 40 5.93 -3.97 -28.98
N ILE A 41 4.77 -3.93 -29.60
CA ILE A 41 4.18 -2.76 -30.21
C ILE A 41 2.79 -2.57 -29.66
N ALA A 42 2.44 -1.33 -29.35
CA ALA A 42 1.16 -0.95 -28.84
C ALA A 42 0.31 -0.25 -29.91
N PHE A 43 -0.90 -0.72 -30.08
CA PHE A 43 -1.93 -0.12 -30.93
C PHE A 43 -3.04 0.48 -30.07
N PHE A 44 -3.47 1.69 -30.40
CA PHE A 44 -4.78 2.14 -30.00
C PHE A 44 -5.82 1.29 -30.75
N ALA A 45 -6.78 0.78 -30.04
CA ALA A 45 -7.81 -0.10 -30.59
C ALA A 45 -9.18 0.20 -29.96
N ILE A 46 -10.23 -0.19 -30.64
CA ILE A 46 -11.60 -0.12 -30.14
C ILE A 46 -12.06 -1.52 -29.77
N ARG A 47 -12.45 -1.69 -28.51
CA ARG A 47 -13.18 -2.85 -28.02
C ARG A 47 -14.67 -2.64 -28.29
N SER A 48 -15.27 -3.47 -29.12
CA SER A 48 -16.71 -3.51 -29.38
C SER A 48 -17.30 -4.77 -28.76
N ALA A 49 -18.27 -4.60 -27.86
CA ALA A 49 -18.90 -5.69 -27.11
C ALA A 49 -20.39 -5.40 -26.90
N PRO A 50 -21.20 -6.37 -26.43
CA PRO A 50 -22.65 -6.17 -26.19
C PRO A 50 -22.95 -5.03 -25.19
N ASP A 51 -21.98 -4.68 -24.32
CA ASP A 51 -22.06 -3.59 -23.35
C ASP A 51 -21.65 -2.22 -23.91
N GLY A 52 -21.21 -2.16 -25.17
CA GLY A 52 -20.82 -0.93 -25.87
C GLY A 52 -19.39 -0.95 -26.40
N GLU A 53 -18.95 0.22 -26.86
CA GLU A 53 -17.60 0.44 -27.39
C GLU A 53 -16.74 1.18 -26.37
N ALA A 54 -15.47 0.79 -26.28
CA ALA A 54 -14.51 1.42 -25.40
C ALA A 54 -13.10 1.43 -26.01
N PRO A 55 -12.30 2.49 -25.80
CA PRO A 55 -10.92 2.53 -26.21
C PRO A 55 -10.09 1.58 -25.36
N VAL A 56 -9.13 0.89 -26.01
CA VAL A 56 -8.20 -0.03 -25.38
C VAL A 56 -6.82 0.10 -26.02
N VAL A 57 -5.80 -0.48 -25.40
CA VAL A 57 -4.49 -0.69 -26.03
C VAL A 57 -4.30 -2.16 -26.31
N LEU A 58 -4.03 -2.50 -27.57
CA LEU A 58 -3.54 -3.83 -27.94
C LEU A 58 -2.02 -3.81 -28.02
N LYS A 59 -1.38 -4.63 -27.19
CA LYS A 59 0.06 -4.84 -27.18
C LYS A 59 0.36 -6.16 -27.88
N LEU A 60 1.09 -6.09 -28.98
CA LEU A 60 1.49 -7.26 -29.78
C LEU A 60 3.00 -7.50 -29.65
N VAL A 61 3.42 -8.77 -29.63
CA VAL A 61 4.83 -9.12 -29.71
C VAL A 61 5.36 -8.78 -31.11
N ARG A 62 6.60 -8.26 -31.18
CA ARG A 62 7.23 -7.93 -32.46
C ARG A 62 7.43 -9.18 -33.31
N PRO A 63 7.07 -9.14 -34.60
CA PRO A 63 7.36 -10.22 -35.55
C PRO A 63 8.85 -10.60 -35.61
N SER A 64 9.73 -9.61 -35.54
CA SER A 64 11.19 -9.83 -35.48
C SER A 64 11.61 -10.65 -34.27
N LEU A 65 10.98 -10.41 -33.11
CA LEU A 65 11.25 -11.19 -31.91
C LEU A 65 10.72 -12.61 -32.04
N MET A 66 9.54 -12.82 -32.62
CA MET A 66 8.98 -14.14 -32.86
C MET A 66 9.87 -14.98 -33.79
N ARG A 67 10.44 -14.36 -34.82
CA ARG A 67 11.40 -15.05 -35.75
C ARG A 67 12.69 -15.50 -35.06
N VAL A 68 13.17 -14.76 -34.05
CA VAL A 68 14.41 -15.06 -33.34
C VAL A 68 14.18 -15.99 -32.16
N ALA A 69 13.08 -15.78 -31.43
CA ALA A 69 12.81 -16.40 -30.13
C ALA A 69 11.76 -17.51 -30.16
N GLY A 70 10.91 -17.54 -31.19
CA GLY A 70 9.88 -18.57 -31.33
C GLY A 70 9.05 -18.79 -30.07
N ASP A 71 8.94 -20.04 -29.64
CA ASP A 71 8.15 -20.43 -28.47
C ASP A 71 8.56 -19.75 -27.16
N LEU A 72 9.82 -19.32 -27.04
CA LEU A 72 10.27 -18.59 -25.84
C LEU A 72 9.62 -17.21 -25.72
N ALA A 73 9.32 -16.54 -26.84
CA ALA A 73 8.59 -15.28 -26.82
C ALA A 73 7.12 -15.51 -26.43
N ILE A 74 6.50 -16.58 -26.91
CA ILE A 74 5.14 -16.98 -26.50
C ILE A 74 5.09 -17.23 -24.99
N LEU A 75 6.01 -18.06 -24.50
CA LEU A 75 6.09 -18.40 -23.06
C LEU A 75 6.27 -17.14 -22.18
N ALA A 76 7.00 -16.15 -22.67
CA ALA A 76 7.20 -14.90 -21.95
C ALA A 76 5.89 -14.10 -21.82
N VAL A 77 5.11 -13.99 -22.90
CA VAL A 77 3.80 -13.33 -22.89
C VAL A 77 2.78 -14.11 -22.05
N GLU A 78 2.81 -15.44 -22.10
CA GLU A 78 1.95 -16.26 -21.24
C GLU A 78 2.21 -16.00 -19.76
N LYS A 79 3.46 -15.81 -19.35
CA LYS A 79 3.80 -15.43 -17.97
C LYS A 79 3.26 -14.03 -17.60
N GLU A 80 3.36 -13.06 -18.50
CA GLU A 80 2.79 -11.73 -18.31
C GLU A 80 1.26 -11.81 -18.19
N THR A 81 0.61 -12.58 -19.06
CA THR A 81 -0.82 -12.85 -19.02
C THR A 81 -1.25 -13.48 -17.70
N VAL A 82 -0.54 -14.49 -17.21
CA VAL A 82 -0.85 -15.13 -15.91
C VAL A 82 -0.68 -14.16 -14.75
N ALA A 83 0.36 -13.33 -14.76
CA ALA A 83 0.59 -12.34 -13.72
C ALA A 83 -0.52 -11.27 -13.68
N LEU A 84 -0.85 -10.71 -14.85
CA LEU A 84 -1.93 -9.73 -14.99
C LEU A 84 -3.31 -10.35 -14.68
N GLY A 85 -3.52 -11.62 -15.06
CA GLY A 85 -4.72 -12.39 -14.71
C GLY A 85 -4.89 -12.49 -13.19
N ARG A 86 -3.85 -12.89 -12.47
CA ARG A 86 -3.86 -12.94 -10.99
C ARG A 86 -4.14 -11.59 -10.36
N LEU A 87 -3.60 -10.50 -10.92
CA LEU A 87 -3.88 -9.14 -10.46
C LEU A 87 -5.34 -8.75 -10.69
N ASN A 88 -5.94 -9.15 -11.82
CA ASN A 88 -7.35 -8.91 -12.10
C ASN A 88 -8.30 -9.72 -11.19
N GLU A 89 -7.89 -10.92 -10.78
CA GLU A 89 -8.64 -11.78 -9.87
C GLU A 89 -8.64 -11.28 -8.42
N ARG A 90 -7.75 -10.35 -8.08
CA ARG A 90 -7.76 -9.73 -6.75
C ARG A 90 -9.10 -9.02 -6.50
N VAL A 91 -9.59 -9.19 -5.30
CA VAL A 91 -10.82 -8.51 -4.85
C VAL A 91 -10.51 -7.65 -3.63
N PRO A 92 -10.51 -6.34 -3.79
CA PRO A 92 -10.73 -5.55 -5.02
C PRO A 92 -9.53 -5.56 -5.97
N PRO A 93 -9.75 -5.37 -7.27
CA PRO A 93 -8.66 -5.13 -8.21
C PRO A 93 -7.93 -3.83 -7.84
N THR A 94 -6.60 -3.83 -7.98
CA THR A 94 -5.82 -2.63 -7.70
C THR A 94 -6.03 -1.58 -8.80
N PRO A 95 -6.32 -0.30 -8.47
CA PRO A 95 -6.39 0.76 -9.46
C PRO A 95 -5.01 1.25 -9.93
N PHE A 96 -3.92 0.81 -9.26
CA PHE A 96 -2.56 1.31 -9.45
C PHE A 96 -1.71 0.47 -10.41
N VAL A 97 -2.32 -0.51 -11.05
CA VAL A 97 -1.71 -1.33 -12.09
C VAL A 97 -2.62 -1.34 -13.31
N VAL A 98 -2.05 -1.27 -14.50
CA VAL A 98 -2.82 -1.31 -15.75
C VAL A 98 -3.55 -2.65 -15.86
N ARG A 99 -4.85 -2.58 -16.11
CA ARG A 99 -5.73 -3.74 -16.16
C ARG A 99 -5.65 -4.44 -17.50
N MET A 100 -5.50 -5.76 -17.48
CA MET A 100 -5.66 -6.61 -18.66
C MET A 100 -7.14 -6.95 -18.87
N LEU A 101 -7.60 -6.84 -20.12
CA LEU A 101 -8.98 -7.12 -20.52
C LEU A 101 -9.12 -8.47 -21.22
N ALA A 102 -8.14 -8.82 -22.04
CA ALA A 102 -8.09 -10.09 -22.77
C ALA A 102 -6.66 -10.38 -23.23
N SER A 103 -6.43 -11.62 -23.65
CA SER A 103 -5.21 -12.06 -24.33
C SER A 103 -5.50 -13.20 -25.27
N ASP A 104 -4.79 -13.28 -26.38
CA ASP A 104 -4.86 -14.39 -27.32
C ASP A 104 -3.68 -14.29 -28.32
N VAL A 105 -3.76 -15.04 -29.40
CA VAL A 105 -2.80 -15.07 -30.50
C VAL A 105 -3.49 -14.70 -31.80
N ILE A 106 -2.85 -13.92 -32.64
CA ILE A 106 -3.26 -13.67 -34.03
C ILE A 106 -2.28 -14.35 -35.01
N ASP A 107 -2.82 -15.05 -36.00
CA ASP A 107 -2.02 -15.61 -37.09
C ASP A 107 -1.89 -14.58 -38.21
N VAL A 108 -0.66 -14.26 -38.58
CA VAL A 108 -0.33 -13.29 -39.64
C VAL A 108 0.65 -13.90 -40.62
N GLN A 109 0.52 -13.55 -41.91
CA GLN A 109 1.45 -13.99 -42.95
C GLN A 109 2.42 -12.87 -43.31
N GLN A 110 3.71 -13.16 -43.27
CA GLN A 110 4.75 -12.22 -43.70
C GLN A 110 5.78 -12.92 -44.59
N GLY A 111 5.91 -12.48 -45.85
CA GLY A 111 6.88 -13.05 -46.75
C GLY A 111 6.73 -14.55 -47.02
N GLY A 112 5.51 -15.08 -46.93
CA GLY A 112 5.20 -16.50 -47.11
C GLY A 112 5.45 -17.35 -45.82
N VAL A 113 5.73 -16.72 -44.69
CA VAL A 113 5.86 -17.39 -43.39
C VAL A 113 4.66 -17.08 -42.53
N ASP A 114 4.01 -18.09 -41.97
CA ASP A 114 2.96 -17.95 -40.98
C ASP A 114 3.59 -17.62 -39.61
N LEU A 115 3.20 -16.50 -39.03
CA LEU A 115 3.66 -16.06 -37.70
C LEU A 115 2.46 -16.02 -36.74
N ARG A 116 2.65 -16.58 -35.55
CA ARG A 116 1.70 -16.49 -34.45
C ARG A 116 2.15 -15.37 -33.50
N LEU A 117 1.40 -14.28 -33.49
CA LEU A 117 1.73 -13.10 -32.66
C LEU A 117 0.82 -13.08 -31.43
N PRO A 118 1.35 -13.32 -30.24
CA PRO A 118 0.62 -13.11 -29.00
C PRO A 118 0.27 -11.64 -28.82
N TRP A 119 -0.95 -11.37 -28.32
CA TRP A 119 -1.40 -10.05 -28.00
C TRP A 119 -2.10 -9.97 -26.64
N LEU A 120 -2.04 -8.79 -26.03
CA LEU A 120 -2.72 -8.41 -24.80
C LEU A 120 -3.60 -7.19 -25.07
N ALA A 121 -4.87 -7.24 -24.66
CA ALA A 121 -5.73 -6.08 -24.60
C ALA A 121 -5.66 -5.48 -23.18
N LEU A 122 -5.28 -4.24 -23.08
CA LEU A 122 -5.11 -3.50 -21.84
C LEU A 122 -6.08 -2.32 -21.80
N GLU A 123 -6.44 -1.87 -20.59
CA GLU A 123 -7.19 -0.63 -20.44
C GLU A 123 -6.46 0.53 -21.10
N TYR A 124 -7.20 1.44 -21.73
CA TYR A 124 -6.63 2.67 -22.28
C TYR A 124 -6.47 3.72 -21.19
N VAL A 125 -5.23 4.13 -20.94
CA VAL A 125 -4.90 5.22 -20.02
C VAL A 125 -4.52 6.43 -20.84
N HIS A 126 -5.17 7.56 -20.58
CA HIS A 126 -4.94 8.81 -21.28
C HIS A 126 -4.61 9.95 -20.31
N GLY A 127 -3.42 10.50 -20.45
CA GLY A 127 -2.90 11.56 -19.56
C GLY A 127 -3.26 13.00 -19.96
N GLY A 128 -3.95 13.18 -21.08
CA GLY A 128 -4.30 14.51 -21.58
C GLY A 128 -3.08 15.34 -21.99
N ALA A 129 -3.20 16.65 -21.85
CA ALA A 129 -2.17 17.60 -22.30
C ALA A 129 -0.87 17.55 -21.47
N GLU A 130 -0.92 17.03 -20.24
CA GLU A 130 0.26 16.92 -19.37
C GLU A 130 1.12 15.69 -19.66
N GLY A 131 0.70 14.82 -20.59
CA GLY A 131 1.38 13.58 -20.93
C GLY A 131 0.77 12.35 -20.26
N THR A 132 0.96 11.19 -20.90
CA THR A 132 0.42 9.91 -20.45
C THR A 132 1.43 9.12 -19.61
N THR A 133 2.73 9.29 -19.84
CA THR A 133 3.78 8.66 -19.03
C THR A 133 4.23 9.59 -17.91
N LEU A 134 4.78 9.02 -16.84
CA LEU A 134 5.36 9.80 -15.76
C LEU A 134 6.55 10.65 -16.26
N GLU A 135 7.32 10.16 -17.21
CA GLU A 135 8.40 10.91 -17.86
C GLU A 135 7.88 12.20 -18.50
N GLU A 136 6.83 12.08 -19.35
CA GLU A 136 6.20 13.21 -20.01
C GLU A 136 5.60 14.18 -18.98
N ARG A 137 4.96 13.66 -17.94
CA ARG A 137 4.29 14.47 -16.93
C ARG A 137 5.26 15.25 -16.05
N VAL A 138 6.38 14.65 -15.67
CA VAL A 138 7.47 15.37 -14.97
C VAL A 138 8.09 16.41 -15.87
N GLY A 139 8.36 16.08 -17.13
CA GLY A 139 8.88 17.03 -18.14
C GLY A 139 7.95 18.23 -18.32
N PHE A 140 6.65 17.98 -18.50
CA PHE A 140 5.64 19.03 -18.60
C PHE A 140 5.61 19.94 -17.36
N SER A 141 5.69 19.34 -16.15
CA SER A 141 5.74 20.12 -14.92
C SER A 141 6.94 21.07 -14.90
N VAL A 142 8.14 20.57 -15.27
CA VAL A 142 9.36 21.37 -15.33
C VAL A 142 9.23 22.51 -16.37
N GLU A 143 8.68 22.24 -17.53
CA GLU A 143 8.45 23.24 -18.59
C GLU A 143 7.49 24.34 -18.16
N GLN A 144 6.41 23.98 -17.47
CA GLN A 144 5.36 24.92 -17.09
C GLN A 144 5.65 25.71 -15.81
N THR A 145 6.37 25.11 -14.85
CA THR A 145 6.54 25.69 -13.51
C THR A 145 7.98 26.00 -13.15
N GLY A 146 8.95 25.46 -13.91
CA GLY A 146 10.38 25.55 -13.62
C GLY A 146 10.86 24.50 -12.60
N TYR A 147 9.97 23.65 -12.09
CA TYR A 147 10.32 22.56 -11.15
C TYR A 147 9.54 21.28 -11.46
N ALA A 148 10.05 20.16 -10.95
CA ALA A 148 9.41 18.86 -11.07
C ALA A 148 8.13 18.79 -10.20
N PHE A 149 7.83 17.68 -9.57
CA PHE A 149 6.64 17.61 -8.71
C PHE A 149 6.88 18.36 -7.40
N ASP A 150 5.84 19.05 -6.93
CA ASP A 150 5.79 19.53 -5.56
C ASP A 150 5.60 18.37 -4.58
N PRO A 151 5.80 18.60 -3.26
CA PRO A 151 5.68 17.54 -2.26
C PRO A 151 4.33 16.82 -2.23
N GLU A 152 3.20 17.50 -2.52
CA GLU A 152 1.88 16.87 -2.50
C GLU A 152 1.68 15.94 -3.69
N ARG A 153 2.10 16.38 -4.88
CA ARG A 153 2.02 15.57 -6.09
C ARG A 153 2.99 14.38 -6.05
N ALA A 154 4.21 14.60 -5.54
CA ALA A 154 5.18 13.53 -5.33
C ALA A 154 4.69 12.48 -4.33
N GLU A 155 4.06 12.92 -3.24
CA GLU A 155 3.45 12.03 -2.25
C GLU A 155 2.34 11.16 -2.86
N LEU A 156 1.46 11.75 -3.68
CA LEU A 156 0.41 11.03 -4.38
C LEU A 156 0.99 9.97 -5.32
N ALA A 157 1.97 10.36 -6.16
CA ALA A 157 2.63 9.45 -7.10
C ALA A 157 3.30 8.28 -6.37
N LEU A 158 4.10 8.55 -5.32
CA LEU A 158 4.79 7.54 -4.54
C LEU A 158 3.81 6.58 -3.85
N THR A 159 2.70 7.10 -3.34
CA THR A 159 1.64 6.28 -2.72
C THR A 159 1.01 5.33 -3.72
N CYS A 160 0.67 5.80 -4.92
CA CYS A 160 0.14 4.94 -5.99
C CYS A 160 1.14 3.86 -6.40
N LEU A 161 2.42 4.23 -6.58
CA LEU A 161 3.46 3.30 -7.02
C LEU A 161 3.77 2.23 -5.96
N ALA A 162 3.87 2.62 -4.69
CA ALA A 162 4.08 1.64 -3.61
C ALA A 162 2.93 0.64 -3.53
N SER A 163 1.67 1.12 -3.64
CA SER A 163 0.48 0.26 -3.62
C SER A 163 0.41 -0.68 -4.83
N GLY A 164 0.79 -0.17 -6.00
CA GLY A 164 0.86 -0.99 -7.22
C GLY A 164 1.92 -2.09 -7.11
N LEU A 165 3.11 -1.74 -6.61
CA LEU A 165 4.20 -2.71 -6.40
C LEU A 165 3.85 -3.78 -5.37
N GLU A 166 3.23 -3.39 -4.25
CA GLU A 166 2.77 -4.35 -3.25
C GLU A 166 1.80 -5.35 -3.87
N ALA A 167 0.82 -4.87 -4.64
CA ALA A 167 -0.11 -5.75 -5.34
C ALA A 167 0.58 -6.73 -6.31
N ILE A 168 1.62 -6.28 -7.01
CA ILE A 168 2.42 -7.09 -7.94
C ILE A 168 3.22 -8.15 -7.17
N HIS A 169 3.89 -7.76 -6.09
CA HIS A 169 4.72 -8.65 -5.29
C HIS A 169 3.90 -9.70 -4.55
N GLU A 170 2.70 -9.37 -4.05
CA GLU A 170 1.78 -10.31 -3.40
C GLU A 170 1.32 -11.46 -4.30
N VAL A 171 1.21 -11.24 -5.62
CA VAL A 171 0.93 -12.33 -6.57
C VAL A 171 2.19 -13.10 -7.00
N GLY A 172 3.33 -12.85 -6.33
CA GLY A 172 4.60 -13.54 -6.56
C GLY A 172 5.35 -13.08 -7.81
N VAL A 173 5.09 -11.85 -8.27
CA VAL A 173 5.68 -11.28 -9.49
C VAL A 173 6.65 -10.16 -9.12
N VAL A 174 7.78 -10.07 -9.82
CA VAL A 174 8.71 -8.94 -9.78
C VAL A 174 8.62 -8.21 -11.12
N HIS A 175 8.45 -6.88 -11.11
CA HIS A 175 8.22 -6.08 -12.31
C HIS A 175 9.44 -6.01 -13.24
N ARG A 176 10.64 -5.75 -12.70
CA ARG A 176 11.97 -5.76 -13.36
C ARG A 176 12.25 -4.65 -14.37
N ASP A 177 11.26 -3.89 -14.76
CA ASP A 177 11.41 -2.77 -15.69
C ASP A 177 10.61 -1.54 -15.24
N LEU A 178 10.54 -1.33 -13.92
CA LEU A 178 9.90 -0.14 -13.39
C LEU A 178 10.74 1.09 -13.74
N SER A 179 10.13 2.03 -14.46
CA SER A 179 10.75 3.28 -14.92
C SER A 179 9.66 4.34 -15.16
N PRO A 180 10.00 5.62 -15.29
CA PRO A 180 9.02 6.67 -15.59
C PRO A 180 8.22 6.45 -16.88
N HIS A 181 8.77 5.74 -17.86
CA HIS A 181 8.08 5.39 -19.10
C HIS A 181 7.01 4.30 -18.90
N ASN A 182 7.18 3.45 -17.90
CA ASN A 182 6.29 2.34 -17.56
C ASN A 182 5.32 2.68 -16.41
N VAL A 183 5.21 3.95 -16.07
CA VAL A 183 4.18 4.49 -15.18
C VAL A 183 3.25 5.37 -15.99
N LEU A 184 1.98 4.98 -16.12
CA LEU A 184 0.97 5.73 -16.85
C LEU A 184 0.18 6.60 -15.88
N CYS A 185 -0.13 7.83 -16.33
CA CYS A 185 -0.79 8.86 -15.55
C CYS A 185 -2.14 9.19 -16.16
N CYS A 186 -3.17 9.33 -15.33
CA CYS A 186 -4.48 9.84 -15.74
C CYS A 186 -5.08 10.72 -14.66
N GLY A 187 -6.05 11.55 -15.03
CA GLY A 187 -6.60 12.54 -14.11
C GLY A 187 -5.66 13.73 -13.84
N PHE A 188 -6.10 14.63 -12.98
CA PHE A 188 -5.38 15.86 -12.64
C PHE A 188 -5.61 16.27 -11.20
N GLY A 189 -4.61 16.88 -10.58
CA GLY A 189 -4.71 17.44 -9.23
C GLY A 189 -4.95 16.33 -8.18
N GLN A 190 -6.02 16.42 -7.42
CA GLN A 190 -6.34 15.43 -6.36
C GLN A 190 -6.93 14.13 -6.90
N ASP A 191 -7.39 14.13 -8.16
CA ASP A 191 -7.93 12.96 -8.85
C ASP A 191 -6.88 12.33 -9.80
N GLU A 192 -5.62 12.76 -9.71
CA GLU A 192 -4.52 12.20 -10.47
C GLU A 192 -4.20 10.79 -9.98
N LEU A 193 -4.00 9.87 -10.92
CA LEU A 193 -3.72 8.47 -10.64
C LEU A 193 -2.51 8.02 -11.45
N PHE A 194 -1.62 7.28 -10.78
CA PHE A 194 -0.40 6.72 -11.36
C PHE A 194 -0.50 5.20 -11.37
N LYS A 195 -0.39 4.59 -12.56
CA LYS A 195 -0.56 3.16 -12.78
C LYS A 195 0.71 2.54 -13.30
N ILE A 196 1.14 1.44 -12.71
CA ILE A 196 2.27 0.65 -13.21
C ILE A 196 1.80 -0.15 -14.43
N ALA A 197 2.58 -0.07 -15.50
CA ALA A 197 2.34 -0.74 -16.77
C ALA A 197 3.58 -1.50 -17.23
N ASP A 198 3.45 -2.33 -18.24
CA ASP A 198 4.55 -2.97 -18.96
C ASP A 198 5.49 -3.80 -18.09
N PHE A 199 4.98 -4.94 -17.62
CA PHE A 199 5.77 -5.90 -16.85
C PHE A 199 6.93 -6.45 -17.69
N GLY A 200 8.15 -6.27 -17.19
CA GLY A 200 9.36 -6.85 -17.78
C GLY A 200 9.44 -8.39 -17.71
N ILE A 201 8.29 -9.06 -17.41
CA ILE A 201 8.18 -10.52 -17.25
C ILE A 201 8.40 -11.24 -18.59
N ALA A 202 8.12 -10.57 -19.70
CA ALA A 202 8.38 -11.07 -21.05
C ALA A 202 9.87 -11.35 -21.34
N ARG A 203 10.75 -11.13 -20.36
CA ARG A 203 12.19 -11.40 -20.48
C ARG A 203 12.50 -12.78 -19.90
N PRO A 204 13.06 -13.71 -20.72
CA PRO A 204 13.42 -15.05 -20.24
C PRO A 204 14.39 -15.00 -19.07
N GLN A 205 14.06 -15.66 -17.95
CA GLN A 205 14.98 -15.86 -16.85
C GLN A 205 15.92 -17.02 -17.13
N GLY A 206 17.26 -16.77 -16.98
CA GLY A 206 18.25 -17.77 -16.55
C GLY A 206 18.21 -19.14 -17.23
N GLY A 207 18.20 -19.18 -18.55
CA GLY A 207 18.78 -20.27 -19.29
C GLY A 207 20.06 -19.73 -19.93
N ALA A 208 21.01 -20.56 -20.27
CA ALA A 208 22.19 -20.23 -21.07
C ALA A 208 21.77 -19.74 -22.47
N GLY A 209 21.21 -18.52 -22.53
CA GLY A 209 20.61 -17.91 -23.70
C GLY A 209 19.89 -16.65 -23.27
N THR A 210 20.63 -15.62 -22.80
CA THR A 210 20.20 -14.24 -22.93
C THR A 210 19.83 -14.05 -24.39
N PHE A 211 18.58 -13.68 -24.68
CA PHE A 211 18.23 -13.19 -25.99
C PHE A 211 19.24 -12.10 -26.36
N VAL A 212 20.19 -12.47 -27.21
CA VAL A 212 21.17 -11.56 -27.84
C VAL A 212 21.90 -10.64 -26.84
N GLY A 213 22.47 -11.15 -25.75
CA GLY A 213 23.52 -10.43 -24.99
C GLY A 213 23.21 -9.01 -24.49
N VAL A 214 21.96 -8.56 -24.55
CA VAL A 214 21.55 -7.22 -24.08
C VAL A 214 20.93 -7.35 -22.69
N PRO A 215 21.54 -6.73 -21.67
CA PRO A 215 20.95 -6.67 -20.34
C PRO A 215 19.54 -6.06 -20.38
N GLY A 216 18.59 -6.69 -19.72
CA GLY A 216 17.22 -6.19 -19.66
C GLY A 216 17.04 -5.10 -18.61
N GLY A 217 16.18 -4.11 -18.88
CA GLY A 217 15.86 -3.00 -17.99
C GLY A 217 15.94 -1.66 -18.70
N THR A 218 15.49 -0.62 -18.04
CA THR A 218 15.66 0.76 -18.49
C THR A 218 16.96 1.32 -17.92
N PRO A 219 17.84 1.93 -18.75
CA PRO A 219 19.08 2.57 -18.29
C PRO A 219 18.80 3.51 -17.11
N GLY A 220 19.63 3.47 -16.07
CA GLY A 220 19.49 4.30 -14.88
C GLY A 220 18.44 3.82 -13.85
N TYR A 221 17.56 2.85 -14.21
CA TYR A 221 16.51 2.34 -13.33
C TYR A 221 16.65 0.85 -13.01
N ALA A 222 17.36 0.09 -13.85
CA ALA A 222 17.61 -1.33 -13.60
C ALA A 222 18.60 -1.53 -12.44
N ALA A 223 18.23 -2.40 -11.51
CA ALA A 223 19.08 -2.74 -10.37
C ALA A 223 20.33 -3.54 -10.81
N PRO A 224 21.50 -3.40 -10.12
CA PRO A 224 22.75 -4.03 -10.51
C PRO A 224 22.68 -5.56 -10.68
N GLU A 225 21.87 -6.23 -9.87
CA GLU A 225 21.70 -7.70 -9.96
C GLU A 225 20.98 -8.16 -11.22
N GLN A 226 20.26 -7.28 -11.91
CA GLN A 226 19.60 -7.60 -13.17
C GLN A 226 20.59 -7.76 -14.34
N VAL A 227 21.80 -7.24 -14.18
CA VAL A 227 22.87 -7.22 -15.22
C VAL A 227 23.95 -8.24 -14.93
N ARG A 228 24.11 -8.70 -13.69
CA ARG A 228 25.16 -9.62 -13.27
C ARG A 228 24.84 -11.06 -13.64
N GLU A 229 25.65 -11.67 -14.48
CA GLU A 229 25.62 -13.11 -14.70
C GLU A 229 26.14 -13.85 -13.44
N GLY A 230 25.40 -14.86 -12.98
CA GLY A 230 25.79 -15.69 -11.82
C GLY A 230 25.70 -14.97 -10.46
N GLY A 231 25.06 -13.79 -10.40
CA GLY A 231 24.88 -12.98 -9.20
C GLY A 231 23.64 -13.32 -8.37
N VAL A 232 23.27 -12.40 -7.48
CA VAL A 232 22.05 -12.47 -6.66
C VAL A 232 20.82 -12.54 -7.57
N LYS A 233 19.88 -13.42 -7.23
CA LYS A 233 18.62 -13.57 -7.97
C LYS A 233 17.83 -12.27 -7.93
N VAL A 234 17.22 -11.90 -9.05
CA VAL A 234 16.26 -10.77 -9.10
C VAL A 234 15.10 -11.03 -8.13
N CYS A 235 14.82 -10.06 -7.29
CA CYS A 235 13.90 -10.15 -6.15
C CYS A 235 13.03 -8.88 -6.06
N PRO A 236 12.03 -8.81 -5.19
CA PRO A 236 11.21 -7.61 -5.00
C PRO A 236 12.02 -6.35 -4.72
N GLU A 237 13.14 -6.46 -4.03
CA GLU A 237 14.06 -5.35 -3.75
C GLU A 237 14.72 -4.78 -5.01
N SER A 238 14.66 -5.49 -6.14
CA SER A 238 15.09 -4.95 -7.44
C SER A 238 14.13 -3.84 -7.92
N ASP A 239 12.82 -4.01 -7.71
CA ASP A 239 11.81 -2.98 -8.01
C ASP A 239 11.88 -1.82 -7.01
N VAL A 240 12.27 -2.08 -5.75
CA VAL A 240 12.51 -1.03 -4.74
C VAL A 240 13.66 -0.13 -5.17
N PHE A 241 14.71 -0.67 -5.79
CA PHE A 241 15.78 0.13 -6.39
C PHE A 241 15.24 1.07 -7.46
N SER A 242 14.44 0.56 -8.37
CA SER A 242 13.83 1.35 -9.44
C SER A 242 12.90 2.45 -8.87
N LEU A 243 12.09 2.12 -7.86
CA LEU A 243 11.21 3.08 -7.18
C LEU A 243 12.00 4.20 -6.49
N ALA A 244 13.16 3.88 -5.90
CA ALA A 244 14.04 4.89 -5.30
C ALA A 244 14.63 5.84 -6.37
N ALA A 245 15.02 5.32 -7.53
CA ALA A 245 15.45 6.15 -8.65
C ALA A 245 14.31 7.02 -9.21
N ILE A 246 13.09 6.48 -9.30
CA ILE A 246 11.89 7.24 -9.68
C ILE A 246 11.60 8.33 -8.64
N THR A 247 11.79 8.07 -7.35
CA THR A 247 11.62 9.09 -6.29
C THR A 247 12.53 10.30 -6.55
N PHE A 248 13.77 10.08 -6.97
CA PHE A 248 14.67 11.15 -7.37
C PHE A 248 14.13 11.93 -8.56
N LYS A 249 13.71 11.24 -9.63
CA LYS A 249 13.14 11.83 -10.85
C LYS A 249 11.91 12.68 -10.57
N LEU A 250 10.98 12.20 -9.76
CA LEU A 250 9.77 12.91 -9.37
C LEU A 250 10.04 14.27 -8.74
N LEU A 251 11.11 14.37 -7.94
CA LEU A 251 11.44 15.57 -7.19
C LEU A 251 12.37 16.53 -7.93
N THR A 252 13.14 16.02 -8.89
CA THR A 252 14.22 16.79 -9.52
C THR A 252 14.07 16.98 -11.01
N GLY A 253 13.23 16.18 -11.68
CA GLY A 253 13.14 16.13 -13.13
C GLY A 253 14.36 15.48 -13.82
N GLU A 254 15.38 15.08 -13.05
CA GLU A 254 16.62 14.51 -13.58
C GLU A 254 16.71 13.01 -13.21
N ASP A 255 17.47 12.25 -13.98
CA ASP A 255 17.77 10.86 -13.65
C ASP A 255 18.86 10.78 -12.57
N LEU A 256 18.68 9.87 -11.59
CA LEU A 256 19.68 9.65 -10.54
C LEU A 256 20.98 9.10 -11.12
N PHE A 257 20.86 8.20 -12.07
CA PHE A 257 21.96 7.58 -12.80
C PHE A 257 21.83 7.99 -14.27
N ASP A 258 22.58 8.97 -14.69
CA ASP A 258 22.66 9.42 -16.08
C ASP A 258 23.44 8.37 -16.91
N ALA A 259 22.71 7.47 -17.53
CA ALA A 259 23.26 6.29 -18.19
C ALA A 259 22.62 6.07 -19.57
N ASN A 260 23.45 5.79 -20.56
CA ASN A 260 22.98 5.48 -21.91
C ASN A 260 22.67 3.98 -22.10
N THR A 261 23.25 3.12 -21.28
CA THR A 261 23.01 1.68 -21.30
C THR A 261 22.66 1.17 -19.89
N VAL A 262 22.00 0.00 -19.85
CA VAL A 262 21.67 -0.64 -18.57
C VAL A 262 22.94 -1.00 -17.80
N LEU A 263 24.01 -1.40 -18.51
CA LEU A 263 25.30 -1.73 -17.91
C LEU A 263 25.94 -0.47 -17.29
N ASP A 264 25.92 0.67 -17.98
CA ASP A 264 26.46 1.92 -17.44
C ASP A 264 25.72 2.31 -16.15
N GLY A 265 24.37 2.23 -16.16
CA GLY A 265 23.54 2.50 -14.99
C GLY A 265 23.88 1.58 -13.82
N ALA A 266 24.05 0.29 -14.08
CA ALA A 266 24.47 -0.67 -13.06
C ALA A 266 25.86 -0.36 -12.48
N MET A 267 26.81 0.04 -13.32
CA MET A 267 28.16 0.45 -12.88
C MET A 267 28.12 1.71 -12.03
N LEU A 268 27.32 2.73 -12.40
CA LEU A 268 27.12 3.93 -11.58
C LEU A 268 26.47 3.57 -10.23
N ALA A 269 25.55 2.63 -10.22
CA ALA A 269 24.87 2.20 -8.98
C ALA A 269 25.80 1.47 -7.99
N LEU A 270 26.95 0.95 -8.44
CA LEU A 270 27.95 0.35 -7.56
C LEU A 270 28.71 1.39 -6.72
N SER A 271 28.75 2.66 -7.14
CA SER A 271 29.29 3.74 -6.31
C SER A 271 28.45 3.90 -5.04
N ALA A 272 29.11 4.22 -3.92
CA ALA A 272 28.40 4.58 -2.68
C ALA A 272 27.82 6.00 -2.72
N GLU A 273 28.33 6.85 -3.60
CA GLU A 273 27.89 8.23 -3.70
C GLU A 273 26.60 8.35 -4.53
N ARG A 274 25.67 9.19 -4.06
CA ARG A 274 24.46 9.57 -4.77
C ARG A 274 24.40 11.08 -4.95
N LYS A 275 23.85 11.50 -6.08
CA LYS A 275 23.57 12.91 -6.32
C LYS A 275 22.49 13.37 -5.34
N SER A 276 22.75 14.45 -4.59
CA SER A 276 21.75 15.06 -3.73
C SER A 276 20.67 15.78 -4.56
N ILE A 277 19.41 15.68 -4.14
CA ILE A 277 18.29 16.39 -4.77
C ILE A 277 18.51 17.92 -4.76
N THR A 278 19.22 18.44 -3.75
CA THR A 278 19.53 19.88 -3.63
C THR A 278 20.49 20.41 -4.71
N LYS A 279 21.17 19.51 -5.43
CA LYS A 279 22.06 19.88 -6.54
C LYS A 279 21.35 20.00 -7.89
N CYS A 280 20.06 19.67 -7.94
CA CYS A 280 19.25 19.69 -9.13
C CYS A 280 18.52 21.02 -9.30
N LYS A 281 18.39 21.49 -10.55
CA LYS A 281 17.84 22.81 -10.84
C LYS A 281 16.33 22.89 -10.70
N ALA A 282 15.65 21.80 -10.99
CA ALA A 282 14.19 21.72 -11.00
C ALA A 282 13.60 21.19 -9.67
N LEU A 283 14.33 21.33 -8.56
CA LEU A 283 13.78 21.04 -7.22
C LEU A 283 12.74 22.11 -6.85
N CYS A 284 11.60 21.67 -6.32
CA CYS A 284 10.53 22.56 -5.90
C CYS A 284 11.01 23.57 -4.83
N PRO A 285 10.64 24.86 -4.91
CA PRO A 285 11.02 25.89 -3.94
C PRO A 285 10.67 25.52 -2.50
N GLU A 286 9.54 24.89 -2.27
CA GLU A 286 9.12 24.42 -0.93
C GLU A 286 10.13 23.45 -0.31
N LEU A 287 10.76 22.58 -1.10
CA LEU A 287 11.79 21.67 -0.63
C LEU A 287 13.15 22.36 -0.44
N ILE A 288 13.48 23.35 -1.28
CA ILE A 288 14.71 24.14 -1.11
C ILE A 288 14.74 24.82 0.26
N GLU A 289 13.59 25.28 0.77
CA GLU A 289 13.48 25.90 2.09
C GLU A 289 13.58 24.90 3.25
N ARG A 290 13.62 23.57 2.97
CA ARG A 290 13.61 22.49 3.95
C ARG A 290 14.82 21.57 3.82
N PRO A 291 16.05 22.03 4.12
CA PRO A 291 17.28 21.26 3.93
C PRO A 291 17.29 19.94 4.73
N GLY A 292 16.66 19.91 5.91
CA GLY A 292 16.51 18.69 6.70
C GLY A 292 15.65 17.62 6.00
N ALA A 293 14.55 18.03 5.34
CA ALA A 293 13.72 17.14 4.53
C ALA A 293 14.50 16.62 3.32
N CYS A 294 15.22 17.49 2.61
CA CYS A 294 16.07 17.10 1.49
C CYS A 294 17.12 16.05 1.91
N ALA A 295 17.82 16.28 3.02
CA ALA A 295 18.80 15.34 3.53
C ALA A 295 18.18 13.99 3.95
N ALA A 296 16.93 13.99 4.46
CA ALA A 296 16.21 12.76 4.77
C ALA A 296 15.82 12.01 3.50
N ILE A 297 15.34 12.71 2.47
CA ILE A 297 15.03 12.13 1.15
C ILE A 297 16.29 11.54 0.51
N ASP A 298 17.43 12.25 0.54
CA ASP A 298 18.69 11.74 0.01
C ASP A 298 19.09 10.40 0.68
N ARG A 299 18.90 10.28 2.01
CA ARG A 299 19.16 9.01 2.73
C ARG A 299 18.22 7.89 2.29
N VAL A 300 16.94 8.18 2.10
CA VAL A 300 15.96 7.20 1.61
C VAL A 300 16.35 6.71 0.22
N ILE A 301 16.69 7.61 -0.69
CA ILE A 301 17.13 7.28 -2.05
C ILE A 301 18.42 6.45 -2.01
N ALA A 302 19.40 6.85 -1.21
CA ALA A 302 20.67 6.14 -1.08
C ALA A 302 20.47 4.71 -0.53
N ARG A 303 19.60 4.53 0.48
CA ARG A 303 19.25 3.21 1.01
C ARG A 303 18.51 2.38 -0.03
N GLY A 304 17.52 2.93 -0.71
CA GLY A 304 16.74 2.21 -1.73
C GLY A 304 17.58 1.80 -2.94
N THR A 305 18.61 2.59 -3.30
CA THR A 305 19.54 2.29 -4.38
C THR A 305 20.84 1.62 -3.93
N ALA A 306 20.89 1.00 -2.75
CA ALA A 306 22.05 0.24 -2.30
C ALA A 306 22.42 -0.85 -3.33
N ALA A 307 23.73 -1.08 -3.55
CA ALA A 307 24.21 -2.04 -4.54
C ALA A 307 23.80 -3.48 -4.19
N ASP A 308 23.80 -3.84 -2.89
CA ASP A 308 23.33 -5.13 -2.40
C ASP A 308 21.85 -5.06 -2.05
N PRO A 309 20.98 -5.90 -2.64
CA PRO A 309 19.55 -5.92 -2.35
C PRO A 309 19.21 -6.08 -0.85
N ARG A 310 20.03 -6.81 -0.10
CA ARG A 310 19.84 -7.04 1.35
C ARG A 310 19.94 -5.76 2.19
N HIS A 311 20.54 -4.70 1.66
CA HIS A 311 20.64 -3.40 2.33
C HIS A 311 19.52 -2.43 1.95
N ARG A 312 18.65 -2.82 1.02
CA ARG A 312 17.48 -2.03 0.61
C ARG A 312 16.30 -2.30 1.54
N PRO A 313 15.32 -1.39 1.60
CA PRO A 313 14.03 -1.72 2.19
C PRO A 313 13.42 -2.96 1.51
N PRO A 314 12.82 -3.89 2.26
CA PRO A 314 12.25 -5.12 1.68
C PRO A 314 11.01 -4.87 0.83
N THR A 315 10.32 -3.74 1.03
CA THR A 315 9.09 -3.40 0.30
C THR A 315 9.12 -1.98 -0.24
N GLY A 316 8.32 -1.73 -1.30
CA GLY A 316 8.10 -0.38 -1.82
C GLY A 316 7.52 0.56 -0.76
N TRP A 317 6.65 0.06 0.09
CA TRP A 317 6.05 0.85 1.17
C TRP A 317 7.05 1.29 2.24
N GLU A 318 7.98 0.44 2.63
CA GLU A 318 9.02 0.82 3.58
C GLU A 318 9.91 1.95 3.04
N LEU A 319 10.27 1.87 1.75
CA LEU A 319 10.97 2.96 1.07
C LEU A 319 10.15 4.25 1.08
N VAL A 320 8.92 4.17 0.58
CA VAL A 320 8.05 5.34 0.36
C VAL A 320 7.65 5.99 1.68
N SER A 321 7.42 5.23 2.73
CA SER A 321 7.13 5.77 4.07
C SER A 321 8.23 6.70 4.58
N GLY A 322 9.49 6.37 4.32
CA GLY A 322 10.63 7.25 4.62
C GLY A 322 10.58 8.55 3.83
N ALA A 323 10.28 8.48 2.52
CA ALA A 323 10.15 9.66 1.66
C ALA A 323 8.95 10.53 2.06
N LEU A 324 7.79 9.92 2.35
CA LEU A 324 6.59 10.64 2.79
C LEU A 324 6.81 11.40 4.11
N ARG A 325 7.48 10.77 5.08
CA ARG A 325 7.88 11.47 6.33
C ARG A 325 8.69 12.73 6.04
N ALA A 326 9.68 12.61 5.18
CA ALA A 326 10.54 13.72 4.81
C ALA A 326 9.77 14.81 4.06
N LEU A 327 8.91 14.45 3.10
CA LEU A 327 8.08 15.38 2.35
C LEU A 327 7.08 16.15 3.23
N ARG A 328 6.62 15.53 4.32
CA ARG A 328 5.67 16.15 5.27
C ARG A 328 6.35 16.95 6.37
N SER A 329 7.64 16.66 6.68
CA SER A 329 8.36 17.33 7.76
C SER A 329 8.57 18.82 7.47
N GLY A 330 8.27 19.69 8.44
CA GLY A 330 8.52 21.14 8.35
C GLY A 330 7.55 21.93 7.47
N LYS A 331 6.41 21.40 7.07
CA LYS A 331 5.35 22.17 6.39
C LYS A 331 4.90 23.34 7.26
N ARG A 332 5.40 24.58 6.99
CA ARG A 332 4.75 25.79 7.48
C ARG A 332 3.44 25.95 6.72
N ARG A 333 2.34 26.12 7.46
CA ARG A 333 1.02 26.45 6.90
C ARG A 333 1.09 27.82 6.18
N SER A 334 1.39 27.83 4.90
CA SER A 334 1.05 28.94 4.03
C SER A 334 0.72 28.37 2.66
N ARG A 335 -0.55 28.42 2.34
CA ARG A 335 -1.11 27.99 1.06
C ARG A 335 -0.79 29.06 0.03
N PRO A 336 -0.03 28.78 -1.07
CA PRO A 336 0.01 29.69 -2.19
C PRO A 336 -1.36 29.72 -2.90
N PRO A 337 -1.78 30.86 -3.48
CA PRO A 337 -3.05 30.94 -4.16
C PRO A 337 -3.04 30.04 -5.40
N ARG A 338 -3.98 29.11 -5.46
CA ARG A 338 -4.25 28.27 -6.63
C ARG A 338 -4.52 29.17 -7.84
N ARG A 339 -3.67 29.18 -8.85
CA ARG A 339 -4.03 29.63 -10.19
C ARG A 339 -5.06 28.63 -10.72
N ARG A 340 -6.28 29.12 -10.87
CA ARG A 340 -7.36 28.42 -11.57
C ARG A 340 -6.94 28.32 -13.02
N LEU A 341 -6.60 27.12 -13.49
CA LEU A 341 -6.52 26.84 -14.91
C LEU A 341 -7.95 26.87 -15.43
N GLU A 342 -8.19 27.77 -16.39
CA GLU A 342 -9.49 27.86 -17.05
C GLU A 342 -9.78 26.56 -17.81
N SER A 343 -11.00 26.07 -17.58
CA SER A 343 -11.54 24.85 -18.14
C SER A 343 -11.37 24.76 -19.64
N ILE A 344 -10.66 23.74 -20.10
CA ILE A 344 -10.87 23.20 -21.44
C ILE A 344 -12.04 22.24 -21.34
N THR A 345 -13.16 22.66 -21.91
CA THR A 345 -14.40 21.91 -22.01
C THR A 345 -14.25 20.71 -22.94
N ASP A 346 -14.83 19.63 -22.47
CA ASP A 346 -15.34 18.50 -23.26
C ASP A 346 -14.40 17.35 -23.59
N TYR A 347 -14.23 16.47 -22.60
CA TYR A 347 -14.03 15.03 -22.86
C TYR A 347 -14.68 14.22 -21.73
N SER A 348 -15.48 13.21 -22.08
CA SER A 348 -16.19 12.18 -21.29
C SER A 348 -16.05 12.34 -19.75
N ALA A 349 -17.18 12.45 -19.07
CA ALA A 349 -17.29 12.75 -17.64
C ALA A 349 -16.16 12.13 -16.81
N PRO A 350 -15.40 12.91 -16.02
CA PRO A 350 -14.33 12.38 -15.21
C PRO A 350 -14.90 11.31 -14.28
N MET A 351 -14.31 10.11 -14.26
CA MET A 351 -14.63 9.09 -13.28
C MET A 351 -14.41 9.71 -11.89
N ARG A 352 -15.49 9.95 -11.16
CA ARG A 352 -15.44 10.46 -9.79
C ARG A 352 -15.08 9.30 -8.89
N PHE A 353 -13.92 9.33 -8.29
CA PHE A 353 -13.59 8.43 -7.19
C PHE A 353 -14.25 8.89 -5.90
N GLY A 354 -14.64 7.95 -5.09
CA GLY A 354 -15.23 8.24 -3.79
C GLY A 354 -15.40 6.96 -2.97
N TRP A 355 -15.59 7.16 -1.68
CA TRP A 355 -15.87 6.05 -0.78
C TRP A 355 -17.24 5.44 -1.10
N THR A 356 -17.27 4.14 -1.42
CA THR A 356 -18.48 3.31 -1.46
C THR A 356 -18.51 2.47 -0.20
N TRP A 357 -19.64 2.44 0.48
CA TRP A 357 -19.79 1.76 1.75
C TRP A 357 -20.80 0.61 1.65
N ARG A 358 -20.44 -0.54 2.18
CA ARG A 358 -21.29 -1.74 2.20
C ARG A 358 -21.33 -2.33 3.61
N VAL A 359 -22.54 -2.61 4.09
CA VAL A 359 -22.73 -3.48 5.25
C VAL A 359 -22.51 -4.90 4.79
N ARG A 360 -21.43 -5.53 5.23
CA ARG A 360 -21.06 -6.90 4.83
C ARG A 360 -21.77 -7.94 5.67
N HIS A 361 -21.98 -7.63 6.96
CA HIS A 361 -22.62 -8.52 7.88
C HIS A 361 -23.37 -7.69 8.94
N GLN A 362 -24.63 -8.04 9.15
CA GLN A 362 -25.44 -7.41 10.19
C GLN A 362 -25.99 -8.57 11.04
N THR A 363 -25.53 -8.64 12.29
CA THR A 363 -25.97 -9.72 13.17
C THR A 363 -27.05 -9.23 14.15
N GLY A 364 -28.08 -10.05 14.34
CA GLY A 364 -28.89 -10.01 15.54
C GLY A 364 -28.43 -11.06 16.57
N GLY A 365 -27.13 -11.41 16.58
CA GLY A 365 -26.62 -12.58 17.27
C GLY A 365 -26.14 -12.34 18.69
N SER A 366 -26.15 -13.40 19.51
CA SER A 366 -25.78 -13.43 20.93
C SER A 366 -24.26 -13.39 21.20
N ARG A 367 -23.41 -13.31 20.19
CA ARG A 367 -21.95 -13.30 20.36
C ARG A 367 -21.43 -11.89 20.46
N ILE A 368 -20.71 -11.61 21.53
CA ILE A 368 -20.06 -10.31 21.76
C ILE A 368 -18.61 -10.40 21.28
N VAL A 369 -18.23 -9.58 20.29
CA VAL A 369 -16.84 -9.44 19.87
C VAL A 369 -16.10 -8.60 20.92
N ARG A 370 -14.93 -9.09 21.34
CA ARG A 370 -14.07 -8.46 22.34
C ARG A 370 -12.86 -7.76 21.72
N SER A 371 -12.30 -8.38 20.72
CA SER A 371 -11.13 -7.90 19.98
C SER A 371 -11.18 -8.41 18.54
N VAL A 372 -10.70 -7.62 17.60
CA VAL A 372 -10.64 -7.98 16.18
C VAL A 372 -9.44 -7.34 15.52
N ALA A 373 -8.78 -8.09 14.67
CA ALA A 373 -7.71 -7.57 13.82
C ALA A 373 -7.93 -8.02 12.37
N TRP A 374 -7.76 -7.08 11.45
CA TRP A 374 -7.95 -7.27 10.02
C TRP A 374 -6.61 -7.27 9.29
N ASP A 375 -6.52 -8.05 8.23
CA ASP A 375 -5.43 -8.04 7.29
C ASP A 375 -5.78 -7.16 6.06
N ALA A 376 -4.76 -6.69 5.36
CA ALA A 376 -4.93 -5.84 4.18
C ALA A 376 -5.74 -6.51 3.06
N ASP A 377 -5.62 -7.83 2.92
CA ASP A 377 -6.37 -8.65 1.95
C ASP A 377 -7.84 -8.89 2.35
N GLY A 378 -8.25 -8.43 3.54
CA GLY A 378 -9.63 -8.51 4.01
C GLY A 378 -9.99 -9.75 4.76
N ARG A 379 -9.00 -10.51 5.20
CA ARG A 379 -9.18 -11.54 6.20
C ARG A 379 -9.21 -10.93 7.58
N GLY A 380 -10.03 -11.43 8.47
CA GLY A 380 -10.16 -10.91 9.82
C GLY A 380 -10.22 -12.06 10.83
N LEU A 381 -9.59 -11.87 11.99
CA LEU A 381 -9.69 -12.77 13.12
C LEU A 381 -10.30 -12.00 14.30
N ALA A 382 -11.24 -12.61 15.03
CA ALA A 382 -11.88 -11.96 16.16
C ALA A 382 -12.03 -12.91 17.35
N ALA A 383 -11.74 -12.38 18.53
CA ALA A 383 -12.07 -13.00 19.81
C ALA A 383 -13.49 -12.61 20.22
N THR A 384 -14.33 -13.60 20.50
CA THR A 384 -15.73 -13.41 20.89
C THR A 384 -16.04 -14.03 22.25
N SER A 385 -17.24 -13.76 22.78
CA SER A 385 -17.74 -14.46 23.96
C SER A 385 -17.93 -15.97 23.78
N GLY A 386 -17.98 -16.43 22.52
CA GLY A 386 -18.13 -17.86 22.15
C GLY A 386 -16.88 -18.48 21.53
N GLY A 387 -15.69 -17.90 21.75
CA GLY A 387 -14.41 -18.37 21.20
C GLY A 387 -13.90 -17.55 20.02
N LEU A 388 -12.93 -18.10 19.31
CA LEU A 388 -12.27 -17.45 18.17
C LEU A 388 -13.09 -17.64 16.89
N VAL A 389 -13.20 -16.60 16.07
CA VAL A 389 -13.86 -16.64 14.76
C VAL A 389 -13.01 -15.97 13.70
N PHE A 390 -13.06 -16.51 12.49
CA PHE A 390 -12.34 -16.04 11.32
C PHE A 390 -13.33 -15.52 10.27
N TRP A 391 -13.00 -14.41 9.60
CA TRP A 391 -13.79 -13.86 8.51
C TRP A 391 -13.38 -14.49 7.17
N ASN A 392 -14.30 -15.19 6.52
CA ASN A 392 -14.08 -15.90 5.27
C ASN A 392 -14.44 -15.10 4.01
N GLY A 393 -14.67 -13.78 4.15
CA GLY A 393 -15.11 -12.91 3.07
C GLY A 393 -16.61 -12.64 3.02
N THR A 394 -17.44 -13.52 3.60
CA THR A 394 -18.90 -13.40 3.63
C THR A 394 -19.49 -13.42 5.03
N GLY A 395 -18.80 -14.02 5.99
CA GLY A 395 -19.28 -14.12 7.37
C GLY A 395 -18.22 -14.66 8.33
N TRP A 396 -18.56 -14.63 9.63
CA TRP A 396 -17.73 -15.17 10.69
C TRP A 396 -17.91 -16.68 10.81
N VAL A 397 -16.81 -17.42 10.69
CA VAL A 397 -16.76 -18.89 10.91
C VAL A 397 -15.91 -19.21 12.13
N ALA A 398 -16.21 -20.30 12.83
CA ALA A 398 -15.44 -20.72 13.99
C ALA A 398 -13.99 -21.04 13.59
N ALA A 399 -13.04 -20.51 14.35
CA ALA A 399 -11.62 -20.80 14.23
C ALA A 399 -11.15 -21.57 15.47
N ARG A 400 -10.21 -22.50 15.28
CA ARG A 400 -9.64 -23.31 16.37
C ARG A 400 -8.14 -23.17 16.41
N VAL A 401 -7.58 -23.24 17.60
CA VAL A 401 -6.15 -23.25 17.86
C VAL A 401 -5.79 -24.59 18.48
N GLU A 402 -4.87 -25.30 17.86
CA GLU A 402 -4.43 -26.60 18.35
C GLU A 402 -3.82 -26.49 19.76
N GLY A 403 -4.23 -27.34 20.67
CA GLY A 403 -3.77 -27.34 22.06
C GLY A 403 -4.43 -26.31 22.98
N LEU A 404 -5.34 -25.43 22.46
CA LEU A 404 -6.14 -24.55 23.29
C LEU A 404 -7.48 -25.17 23.61
N ALA A 405 -7.82 -25.25 24.90
CA ALA A 405 -9.12 -25.76 25.32
C ALA A 405 -10.25 -24.82 24.91
N ASP A 406 -11.38 -25.38 24.46
CA ASP A 406 -12.54 -24.59 23.97
C ASP A 406 -13.10 -23.62 25.03
N GLU A 407 -12.87 -23.88 26.29
CA GLU A 407 -13.31 -23.06 27.43
C GLU A 407 -12.37 -21.88 27.72
N THR A 408 -11.18 -21.85 27.13
CA THR A 408 -10.19 -20.80 27.40
C THR A 408 -10.62 -19.50 26.76
N ALA A 409 -10.79 -18.42 27.55
CA ALA A 409 -11.20 -17.15 27.03
C ALA A 409 -10.06 -16.44 26.30
N VAL A 410 -10.22 -16.27 24.99
CA VAL A 410 -9.37 -15.39 24.19
C VAL A 410 -9.77 -13.95 24.47
N ARG A 411 -8.81 -13.10 24.84
CA ARG A 411 -9.02 -11.71 25.24
C ARG A 411 -8.66 -10.74 24.15
N PHE A 412 -7.60 -11.03 23.39
CA PHE A 412 -7.14 -10.17 22.30
C PHE A 412 -6.76 -10.96 21.06
N VAL A 413 -6.82 -10.26 19.94
CA VAL A 413 -6.28 -10.64 18.63
C VAL A 413 -5.49 -9.47 18.12
N GLU A 414 -4.25 -9.68 17.70
CA GLU A 414 -3.38 -8.66 17.10
C GLU A 414 -2.81 -9.20 15.79
N ARG A 415 -2.80 -8.39 14.74
CA ARG A 415 -2.17 -8.73 13.48
C ARG A 415 -0.66 -8.52 13.59
N VAL A 416 0.12 -9.56 13.33
CA VAL A 416 1.59 -9.53 13.40
C VAL A 416 2.28 -9.78 12.05
N GLY A 417 1.50 -9.93 11.00
CA GLY A 417 1.99 -10.12 9.64
C GLY A 417 0.86 -10.47 8.68
N PRO A 418 1.09 -10.49 7.36
CA PRO A 418 0.11 -10.92 6.38
C PRO A 418 -0.34 -12.36 6.61
N GLY A 419 -1.63 -12.58 6.91
CA GLY A 419 -2.17 -13.91 7.23
C GLY A 419 -1.75 -14.47 8.58
N HIS A 420 -1.14 -13.65 9.46
CA HIS A 420 -0.63 -14.06 10.78
C HIS A 420 -1.16 -13.19 11.91
N TRP A 421 -1.67 -13.81 12.96
CA TRP A 421 -2.19 -13.15 14.15
C TRP A 421 -1.61 -13.73 15.43
N LEU A 422 -1.39 -12.85 16.40
CA LEU A 422 -1.12 -13.21 17.77
C LEU A 422 -2.42 -13.16 18.55
N ILE A 423 -2.68 -14.19 19.33
CA ILE A 423 -3.86 -14.27 20.21
C ILE A 423 -3.41 -14.56 21.63
N GLY A 424 -4.17 -14.11 22.60
CA GLY A 424 -3.88 -14.43 23.99
C GLY A 424 -5.08 -14.18 24.89
N GLY A 425 -4.97 -14.61 26.14
CA GLY A 425 -6.09 -14.51 27.06
C GLY A 425 -5.80 -15.08 28.45
N ASP A 426 -6.81 -15.65 29.04
CA ASP A 426 -6.81 -16.14 30.43
C ASP A 426 -5.84 -17.32 30.61
N GLY A 427 -5.17 -17.37 31.78
CA GLY A 427 -4.14 -18.35 32.05
C GLY A 427 -2.83 -18.09 31.38
N ALA A 428 -2.54 -16.81 31.10
CA ALA A 428 -1.29 -16.29 30.51
C ALA A 428 -0.88 -17.03 29.22
N PHE A 429 -1.83 -17.41 28.38
CA PHE A 429 -1.49 -18.05 27.12
C PHE A 429 -1.29 -17.01 26.02
N ILE A 430 -0.38 -17.33 25.12
CA ILE A 430 -0.18 -16.67 23.85
C ILE A 430 -0.10 -17.74 22.78
N ALA A 431 -0.79 -17.55 21.67
CA ALA A 431 -0.69 -18.43 20.52
C ALA A 431 -0.56 -17.62 19.23
N HIS A 432 0.18 -18.19 18.30
CA HIS A 432 0.26 -17.71 16.94
C HIS A 432 -0.79 -18.43 16.09
N TYR A 433 -1.63 -17.68 15.38
CA TYR A 433 -2.62 -18.20 14.45
C TYR A 433 -2.23 -17.81 13.02
N SER A 434 -2.23 -18.78 12.12
CA SER A 434 -1.99 -18.59 10.70
C SER A 434 -3.11 -19.18 9.87
N THR A 435 -3.42 -18.58 8.72
CA THR A 435 -4.37 -19.14 7.74
C THR A 435 -3.92 -20.49 7.19
N ASP A 436 -2.63 -20.79 7.27
CA ASP A 436 -2.04 -22.07 6.81
C ASP A 436 -2.09 -23.17 7.87
N GLY A 437 -2.73 -22.89 9.02
CA GLY A 437 -2.96 -23.86 10.08
C GLY A 437 -1.78 -24.06 11.05
N ALA A 438 -0.66 -23.33 10.88
CA ALA A 438 0.46 -23.42 11.81
C ALA A 438 0.15 -22.63 13.09
N THR A 439 0.13 -23.29 14.23
CA THR A 439 -0.11 -22.70 15.54
C THR A 439 0.99 -23.07 16.52
N GLY A 440 1.55 -22.05 17.18
CA GLY A 440 2.45 -22.24 18.32
C GLY A 440 1.75 -21.75 19.58
N LEU A 441 1.65 -22.59 20.61
CA LEU A 441 1.08 -22.23 21.91
C LEU A 441 2.20 -22.04 22.93
N LEU A 442 2.28 -20.87 23.55
CA LEU A 442 3.16 -20.57 24.67
C LEU A 442 2.31 -20.24 25.90
N ARG A 443 2.75 -20.65 27.08
CA ARG A 443 2.13 -20.29 28.35
C ARG A 443 3.14 -19.52 29.20
N GLY A 444 2.68 -18.45 29.81
CA GLY A 444 3.45 -17.72 30.80
C GLY A 444 3.55 -18.50 32.12
N ASP A 445 4.55 -18.13 32.92
CA ASP A 445 4.84 -18.82 34.20
C ASP A 445 3.80 -18.53 35.28
N ASP A 446 2.91 -17.56 35.11
CA ASP A 446 1.88 -17.17 36.08
C ASP A 446 0.46 -17.29 35.48
N PRO A 447 -0.24 -18.38 35.72
CA PRO A 447 -1.58 -18.61 35.18
C PRO A 447 -2.68 -17.69 35.76
N SER A 448 -2.38 -16.91 36.81
CA SER A 448 -3.32 -15.91 37.36
C SER A 448 -3.39 -14.64 36.51
N VAL A 449 -2.46 -14.47 35.56
CA VAL A 449 -2.42 -13.33 34.66
C VAL A 449 -3.24 -13.63 33.41
N SER A 450 -4.05 -12.69 33.00
CA SER A 450 -4.71 -12.70 31.69
C SER A 450 -4.00 -11.71 30.78
N PHE A 451 -3.56 -12.14 29.61
CA PHE A 451 -3.10 -11.22 28.58
C PHE A 451 -4.29 -10.56 27.89
N THR A 452 -4.32 -9.23 27.89
CA THR A 452 -5.46 -8.44 27.41
C THR A 452 -5.21 -7.73 26.10
N HIS A 453 -3.97 -7.37 25.81
CA HIS A 453 -3.55 -6.67 24.60
C HIS A 453 -2.13 -7.04 24.22
N ALA A 454 -1.84 -6.93 22.93
CA ALA A 454 -0.50 -7.02 22.38
C ALA A 454 -0.32 -5.98 21.28
N SER A 455 0.92 -5.62 20.98
CA SER A 455 1.26 -4.85 19.78
C SER A 455 2.71 -5.11 19.39
N GLY A 456 2.99 -5.19 18.10
CA GLY A 456 4.27 -5.51 17.51
C GLY A 456 4.13 -6.50 16.36
N ASP A 457 5.25 -7.00 15.85
CA ASP A 457 5.30 -8.05 14.84
C ASP A 457 6.03 -9.30 15.36
N LEU A 458 6.11 -10.35 14.53
CA LEU A 458 6.71 -11.63 14.93
C LEU A 458 8.22 -11.55 15.15
N GLU A 459 8.90 -10.63 14.50
CA GLU A 459 10.36 -10.50 14.56
C GLU A 459 10.80 -9.48 15.61
N ASP A 460 10.02 -8.40 15.77
CA ASP A 460 10.29 -7.26 16.63
C ASP A 460 9.24 -7.14 17.74
N LEU A 461 9.21 -8.08 18.57
CA LEU A 461 8.59 -8.15 19.89
C LEU A 461 7.36 -7.33 20.18
N ALA A 462 6.29 -8.08 20.20
CA ALA A 462 5.08 -7.68 20.85
C ALA A 462 5.33 -7.26 22.31
N VAL A 463 4.91 -6.08 22.67
CA VAL A 463 4.66 -5.72 24.04
C VAL A 463 3.29 -6.28 24.42
N LEU A 464 3.24 -7.05 25.51
CA LEU A 464 2.02 -7.65 26.02
C LEU A 464 1.57 -6.92 27.28
N VAL A 465 0.29 -6.64 27.34
CA VAL A 465 -0.35 -6.17 28.58
C VAL A 465 -0.96 -7.37 29.31
N GLY A 466 -0.49 -7.64 30.49
CA GLY A 466 -1.06 -8.61 31.40
C GLY A 466 -1.85 -7.91 32.51
N GLN A 467 -2.92 -8.53 33.00
CA GLN A 467 -3.69 -8.04 34.12
C GLN A 467 -4.08 -9.21 35.03
N ARG A 468 -3.87 -9.01 36.35
CA ARG A 468 -4.47 -9.88 37.39
C ARG A 468 -5.79 -9.26 37.84
N PRO A 469 -6.71 -10.07 38.36
CA PRO A 469 -7.88 -9.52 39.03
C PRO A 469 -7.45 -8.53 40.14
N ASP A 470 -8.03 -7.35 40.13
CA ASP A 470 -7.85 -6.29 41.13
C ASP A 470 -6.43 -5.69 41.25
N ASP A 471 -5.51 -6.00 40.31
CA ASP A 471 -4.15 -5.43 40.27
C ASP A 471 -4.01 -4.42 39.11
N ALA A 472 -2.93 -3.62 39.17
CA ALA A 472 -2.57 -2.72 38.09
C ALA A 472 -2.09 -3.53 36.86
N PRO A 473 -2.32 -3.01 35.63
CA PRO A 473 -1.79 -3.63 34.43
C PRO A 473 -0.27 -3.79 34.47
N LEU A 474 0.22 -4.88 33.91
CA LEU A 474 1.62 -5.24 33.80
C LEU A 474 2.02 -5.22 32.32
N LEU A 475 3.26 -4.87 32.02
CA LEU A 475 3.83 -5.05 30.71
C LEU A 475 4.73 -6.29 30.70
N PHE A 476 4.64 -7.08 29.66
CA PHE A 476 5.50 -8.23 29.45
C PHE A 476 6.25 -8.06 28.13
N ALA A 477 7.56 -8.19 28.18
CA ALA A 477 8.40 -8.19 26.99
C ALA A 477 8.81 -9.65 26.68
N PRO A 478 8.23 -10.28 25.63
CA PRO A 478 8.43 -11.70 25.32
C PRO A 478 9.89 -12.07 25.08
N ALA A 479 10.69 -11.22 24.42
CA ALA A 479 12.10 -11.49 24.15
C ALA A 479 12.95 -11.62 25.40
N SER A 480 12.69 -10.77 26.38
CA SER A 480 13.44 -10.82 27.65
C SER A 480 12.76 -11.72 28.70
N ARG A 481 11.54 -12.18 28.45
CA ARG A 481 10.64 -12.91 29.41
C ARG A 481 10.51 -12.16 30.73
N ARG A 482 10.45 -10.83 30.69
CA ARG A 482 10.40 -9.99 31.89
C ARG A 482 9.05 -9.31 32.04
N TRP A 483 8.51 -9.36 33.24
CA TRP A 483 7.40 -8.55 33.69
C TRP A 483 7.89 -7.21 34.20
N MET A 484 7.19 -6.16 33.84
CA MET A 484 7.51 -4.80 34.26
C MET A 484 6.28 -4.13 34.88
N LYS A 485 6.53 -3.36 35.94
CA LYS A 485 5.53 -2.54 36.64
C LYS A 485 5.96 -1.06 36.62
N PRO A 486 5.88 -0.36 35.49
CA PRO A 486 6.25 1.05 35.46
C PRO A 486 5.36 1.84 36.41
N ALA A 487 5.95 2.79 37.15
CA ALA A 487 5.22 3.59 38.16
C ALA A 487 4.04 4.38 37.54
N ALA A 488 4.21 4.86 36.30
CA ALA A 488 3.14 5.55 35.57
C ALA A 488 1.96 4.61 35.27
N LEU A 489 2.22 3.34 34.92
CA LEU A 489 1.18 2.36 34.64
C LEU A 489 0.40 1.97 35.91
N ALA A 490 0.99 2.13 37.08
CA ALA A 490 0.29 1.94 38.37
C ALA A 490 -0.90 2.90 38.55
N ARG A 491 -0.94 4.01 37.83
CA ARG A 491 -2.07 4.97 37.78
C ARG A 491 -3.21 4.50 36.88
N ALA A 492 -2.96 3.55 35.98
CA ALA A 492 -4.00 2.96 35.13
C ALA A 492 -4.83 1.97 35.97
N LYS A 493 -6.16 2.06 35.83
CA LYS A 493 -7.10 1.05 36.34
C LYS A 493 -7.19 -0.11 35.35
N SER A 494 -7.26 0.22 34.06
CA SER A 494 -7.27 -0.77 32.97
C SER A 494 -6.61 -0.21 31.72
N VAL A 495 -6.00 -1.07 30.92
CA VAL A 495 -5.59 -0.80 29.54
C VAL A 495 -6.69 -1.33 28.62
N ARG A 496 -7.14 -0.51 27.70
CA ARG A 496 -8.19 -0.83 26.72
C ARG A 496 -7.64 -1.01 25.31
N SER A 497 -6.49 -0.42 25.03
CA SER A 497 -5.84 -0.53 23.74
C SER A 497 -4.35 -0.26 23.84
N LEU A 498 -3.58 -0.92 23.00
CA LEU A 498 -2.14 -0.78 22.84
C LEU A 498 -1.82 -0.75 21.36
N ALA A 499 -0.98 0.17 20.92
CA ALA A 499 -0.57 0.28 19.52
C ALA A 499 0.88 0.72 19.40
N ARG A 500 1.62 0.15 18.44
CA ARG A 500 2.98 0.59 18.11
C ARG A 500 2.91 1.96 17.41
N LEU A 501 3.63 2.93 17.92
CA LEU A 501 3.72 4.27 17.33
C LEU A 501 4.90 4.37 16.35
N ASP A 502 6.06 3.83 16.76
CA ASP A 502 7.28 3.69 15.96
C ASP A 502 8.16 2.57 16.53
N ASP A 503 9.42 2.51 16.11
CA ASP A 503 10.36 1.46 16.54
C ASP A 503 10.72 1.54 18.03
N GLU A 504 10.50 2.67 18.67
CA GLU A 504 10.89 2.91 20.06
C GLU A 504 9.71 3.20 21.00
N ARG A 505 8.49 3.50 20.45
CA ARG A 505 7.35 3.98 21.22
C ARG A 505 6.07 3.21 20.97
N TRP A 506 5.33 2.96 22.04
CA TRP A 506 3.98 2.38 22.00
C TRP A 506 2.99 3.32 22.68
N LEU A 507 1.80 3.43 22.11
CA LEU A 507 0.66 4.13 22.71
C LEU A 507 -0.12 3.19 23.61
N ILE A 508 -0.50 3.67 24.78
CA ILE A 508 -1.39 2.98 25.72
C ILE A 508 -2.60 3.87 25.95
N ALA A 509 -3.80 3.30 25.78
CA ALA A 509 -5.06 3.98 26.06
C ALA A 509 -5.88 3.18 27.07
N GLY A 510 -6.64 3.86 27.94
CA GLY A 510 -7.45 3.15 28.93
C GLY A 510 -8.13 4.08 29.95
N GLU A 511 -8.31 3.55 31.17
CA GLU A 511 -8.97 4.19 32.28
C GLU A 511 -7.99 4.44 33.43
N SER A 512 -8.06 5.63 34.03
CA SER A 512 -7.25 6.02 35.20
C SER A 512 -7.89 5.56 36.50
N LYS A 513 -7.09 5.19 37.51
CA LYS A 513 -7.56 4.90 38.89
C LYS A 513 -8.20 6.12 39.58
N ALA A 514 -7.78 7.32 39.17
CA ALA A 514 -8.36 8.58 39.67
C ALA A 514 -9.72 8.89 39.04
N GLY A 515 -10.19 8.06 38.10
CA GLY A 515 -11.35 8.29 37.26
C GLY A 515 -10.94 8.96 35.94
N GLY A 516 -11.74 8.74 34.88
CA GLY A 516 -11.51 9.31 33.57
C GLY A 516 -10.44 8.59 32.74
N GLY A 517 -9.97 9.29 31.68
CA GLY A 517 -9.06 8.72 30.70
C GLY A 517 -7.63 8.55 31.16
N TYR A 518 -6.96 7.60 30.55
CA TYR A 518 -5.54 7.34 30.68
C TYR A 518 -4.91 7.18 29.28
N ALA A 519 -3.96 8.04 28.94
CA ALA A 519 -3.18 7.91 27.72
C ALA A 519 -1.69 8.10 28.04
N ALA A 520 -0.85 7.19 27.54
CA ALA A 520 0.59 7.18 27.82
C ALA A 520 1.40 6.69 26.61
N ILE A 521 2.66 7.08 26.58
CA ILE A 521 3.68 6.53 25.67
C ILE A 521 4.60 5.62 26.50
N TYR A 522 4.80 4.41 26.01
CA TYR A 522 5.75 3.45 26.57
C TYR A 522 6.99 3.34 25.67
N ARG A 523 8.18 3.40 26.29
CA ARG A 523 9.49 3.22 25.63
C ARG A 523 10.18 1.98 26.20
N PRO A 524 10.09 0.82 25.54
CA PRO A 524 10.64 -0.44 26.05
C PRO A 524 12.13 -0.42 26.34
N LEU A 525 12.92 0.20 25.47
CA LEU A 525 14.39 0.26 25.62
C LEU A 525 14.83 1.06 26.83
N MET A 526 14.04 2.06 27.25
CA MET A 526 14.29 2.90 28.41
C MET A 526 13.54 2.42 29.67
N PHE A 527 12.65 1.42 29.52
CA PHE A 527 11.72 0.96 30.56
C PHE A 527 10.86 2.10 31.14
N GLU A 528 10.53 3.09 30.33
CA GLU A 528 9.85 4.31 30.72
C GLU A 528 8.42 4.36 30.19
N VAL A 529 7.49 4.83 31.02
CA VAL A 529 6.11 5.17 30.62
C VAL A 529 5.91 6.64 30.91
N GLU A 530 5.71 7.43 29.86
CA GLU A 530 5.37 8.84 29.91
C GLU A 530 3.86 9.03 29.88
N LEU A 531 3.29 9.63 30.93
CA LEU A 531 1.87 9.96 30.99
C LEU A 531 1.60 11.18 30.11
N VAL A 532 0.77 11.04 29.09
CA VAL A 532 0.37 12.13 28.19
C VAL A 532 -0.93 12.78 28.67
N ALA A 533 -1.92 11.99 29.11
CA ALA A 533 -3.17 12.48 29.66
C ALA A 533 -3.65 11.53 30.77
N GLY A 534 -4.17 12.10 31.85
CA GLY A 534 -4.71 11.31 32.96
C GLY A 534 -5.58 12.11 33.90
N GLY A 535 -6.69 11.50 34.34
CA GLY A 535 -7.65 12.11 35.27
C GLY A 535 -8.67 13.04 34.61
N GLU A 536 -8.71 13.10 33.28
CA GLU A 536 -9.78 13.81 32.57
C GLU A 536 -11.11 13.03 32.66
N PRO A 537 -12.28 13.72 32.69
CA PRO A 537 -13.58 13.06 32.92
C PRO A 537 -13.98 12.04 31.83
N ALA A 538 -13.47 12.17 30.61
CA ALA A 538 -13.76 11.27 29.49
C ALA A 538 -12.74 10.13 29.42
N MET A 539 -13.20 8.90 29.10
CA MET A 539 -12.32 7.74 28.96
C MET A 539 -11.70 7.65 27.57
N TYR A 540 -10.49 7.07 27.47
CA TYR A 540 -9.88 6.71 26.20
C TYR A 540 -10.15 5.26 25.88
N SER A 541 -10.79 5.02 24.72
CA SER A 541 -11.33 3.70 24.33
C SER A 541 -10.42 2.91 23.42
N SER A 542 -9.68 3.59 22.55
CA SER A 542 -8.87 2.95 21.52
C SER A 542 -7.66 3.80 21.15
N CYS A 543 -6.58 3.15 20.75
CA CYS A 543 -5.44 3.81 20.11
C CYS A 543 -5.01 3.02 18.87
N ALA A 544 -4.43 3.73 17.92
CA ALA A 544 -3.81 3.17 16.74
C ALA A 544 -2.50 3.89 16.46
N GLY A 545 -1.53 3.17 15.92
CA GLY A 545 -0.28 3.72 15.48
C GLY A 545 0.08 3.19 14.09
N ARG A 546 0.85 3.97 13.38
CA ARG A 546 1.45 3.60 12.11
C ARG A 546 2.97 3.79 12.24
N ALA A 547 3.66 2.69 12.54
CA ALA A 547 5.08 2.73 12.91
C ALA A 547 5.97 3.26 11.78
N ASP A 548 5.65 2.94 10.54
CA ASP A 548 6.36 3.43 9.35
C ASP A 548 6.25 4.95 9.14
N LEU A 549 5.21 5.58 9.69
CA LEU A 549 5.00 7.03 9.64
C LEU A 549 5.32 7.74 10.97
N ALA A 550 5.55 7.01 12.05
CA ALA A 550 5.64 7.51 13.42
C ALA A 550 4.45 8.40 13.83
N ILE A 551 3.24 8.03 13.33
CA ILE A 551 1.99 8.74 13.58
C ILE A 551 1.03 7.82 14.32
N GLY A 552 0.31 8.39 15.26
CA GLY A 552 -0.70 7.66 16.01
C GLY A 552 -1.84 8.53 16.47
N ALA A 553 -2.89 7.88 16.96
CA ALA A 553 -4.03 8.54 17.55
C ALA A 553 -4.59 7.74 18.72
N VAL A 554 -5.12 8.47 19.70
CA VAL A 554 -5.90 7.94 20.82
C VAL A 554 -7.26 8.60 20.78
N VAL A 555 -8.32 7.82 20.87
CA VAL A 555 -9.70 8.31 20.83
C VAL A 555 -10.50 7.86 22.05
N GLY A 556 -11.55 8.61 22.38
CA GLY A 556 -12.39 8.33 23.54
C GLY A 556 -13.75 9.01 23.51
N ASP A 557 -14.35 9.07 24.69
CA ASP A 557 -15.68 9.62 24.88
C ASP A 557 -15.72 11.13 24.65
N GLY A 558 -16.86 11.65 24.21
CA GLY A 558 -17.09 13.08 23.99
C GLY A 558 -16.27 13.67 22.83
N GLY A 559 -15.93 12.85 21.83
CA GLY A 559 -15.16 13.30 20.67
C GLY A 559 -13.69 13.62 20.93
N ARG A 560 -13.15 13.13 22.04
CA ARG A 560 -11.75 13.37 22.39
C ARG A 560 -10.83 12.57 21.49
N VAL A 561 -9.86 13.28 20.91
CA VAL A 561 -8.82 12.68 20.06
C VAL A 561 -7.48 13.33 20.42
N LEU A 562 -6.48 12.52 20.67
CA LEU A 562 -5.09 12.92 20.73
C LEU A 562 -4.38 12.38 19.50
N SER A 563 -3.74 13.23 18.74
CA SER A 563 -2.83 12.80 17.65
C SER A 563 -1.40 12.88 18.12
N PHE A 564 -0.60 11.92 17.65
CA PHE A 564 0.82 11.78 17.96
C PHE A 564 1.61 11.86 16.67
N ASP A 565 2.70 12.59 16.72
CA ASP A 565 3.73 12.63 15.70
C ASP A 565 5.10 12.29 16.30
N GLU A 566 6.17 12.42 15.51
CA GLU A 566 7.54 12.13 15.97
C GLU A 566 7.93 12.93 17.21
N HIS A 567 7.37 14.12 17.41
CA HIS A 567 7.84 15.07 18.41
C HIS A 567 6.80 15.50 19.45
N SER A 568 5.51 15.26 19.21
CA SER A 568 4.46 15.85 20.03
C SER A 568 3.17 15.05 20.09
N ALA A 569 2.43 15.28 21.18
CA ALA A 569 1.01 14.89 21.29
C ALA A 569 0.15 16.14 21.23
N LYS A 570 -0.89 16.12 20.39
CA LYS A 570 -1.80 17.28 20.20
C LYS A 570 -3.25 16.86 20.26
N PRO A 571 -4.11 17.60 20.98
CA PRO A 571 -5.54 17.39 20.90
C PRO A 571 -6.06 17.80 19.51
N LEU A 572 -6.94 16.97 18.95
CA LEU A 572 -7.69 17.27 17.74
C LEU A 572 -9.16 17.48 18.12
N ALA A 573 -9.67 18.68 17.90
CA ALA A 573 -11.07 18.99 18.19
C ALA A 573 -12.01 18.35 17.15
N VAL A 574 -13.06 17.68 17.61
CA VAL A 574 -14.17 17.15 16.77
C VAL A 574 -15.41 18.07 16.84
N GLY A 575 -15.39 19.07 17.70
CA GLY A 575 -16.49 19.99 18.03
C GLY A 575 -16.73 19.99 19.53
N ASP A 576 -17.61 20.87 19.98
CA ASP A 576 -17.89 21.08 21.43
C ASP A 576 -18.63 19.89 22.08
N GLU A 577 -19.37 19.11 21.29
CA GLU A 577 -20.04 17.87 21.69
C GLU A 577 -19.75 16.78 20.65
N GLY A 578 -18.57 16.21 20.70
CA GLY A 578 -18.18 15.15 19.80
C GLY A 578 -18.76 13.77 20.19
N PRO A 579 -18.84 12.82 19.25
CA PRO A 579 -19.35 11.47 19.52
C PRO A 579 -18.38 10.63 20.37
N ASP A 580 -18.90 9.64 21.07
CA ASP A 580 -18.09 8.65 21.77
C ASP A 580 -17.43 7.71 20.75
N PHE A 581 -16.12 7.82 20.58
CA PHE A 581 -15.37 6.97 19.70
C PHE A 581 -14.97 5.64 20.37
N GLY A 582 -15.33 4.52 19.72
CA GLY A 582 -14.99 3.19 20.21
C GLY A 582 -13.78 2.56 19.52
N ALA A 583 -13.43 3.03 18.32
CA ALA A 583 -12.31 2.49 17.54
C ALA A 583 -11.63 3.58 16.71
N VAL A 584 -10.33 3.40 16.47
CA VAL A 584 -9.49 4.29 15.66
C VAL A 584 -8.55 3.49 14.78
N ALA A 585 -8.20 4.03 13.62
CA ALA A 585 -7.14 3.52 12.75
C ALA A 585 -6.37 4.70 12.13
N VAL A 586 -5.12 4.45 11.77
CA VAL A 586 -4.28 5.39 11.01
C VAL A 586 -3.87 4.69 9.72
N ASP A 587 -4.19 5.29 8.59
CA ASP A 587 -3.84 4.71 7.29
C ASP A 587 -2.48 5.19 6.77
N VAL A 588 -2.08 4.63 5.64
CA VAL A 588 -0.81 4.96 4.97
C VAL A 588 -0.68 6.43 4.55
N GLY A 589 -1.81 7.13 4.39
CA GLY A 589 -1.86 8.56 4.10
C GLY A 589 -1.82 9.44 5.35
N ALA A 590 -1.48 8.89 6.53
CA ALA A 590 -1.54 9.58 7.83
C ALA A 590 -2.94 10.14 8.17
N ARG A 591 -3.99 9.63 7.52
CA ARG A 591 -5.36 10.00 7.83
C ARG A 591 -5.81 9.24 9.06
N ILE A 592 -6.50 9.93 9.95
CA ILE A 592 -7.06 9.31 11.16
C ILE A 592 -8.52 8.99 10.89
N TRP A 593 -8.85 7.73 11.04
CA TRP A 593 -10.19 7.19 10.96
C TRP A 593 -10.70 6.89 12.35
N ALA A 594 -11.89 7.35 12.69
CA ALA A 594 -12.51 7.07 13.98
C ALA A 594 -13.95 6.58 13.77
N ALA A 595 -14.39 5.67 14.62
CA ALA A 595 -15.72 5.09 14.54
C ALA A 595 -16.48 5.27 15.86
N SER A 596 -17.71 5.78 15.73
CA SER A 596 -18.70 5.90 16.79
C SER A 596 -19.96 5.10 16.42
N PRO A 597 -20.88 4.80 17.33
CA PRO A 597 -22.10 4.09 16.95
C PRO A 597 -22.78 4.72 15.75
N GLY A 598 -23.00 3.94 14.69
CA GLY A 598 -23.63 4.37 13.46
C GLY A 598 -22.85 5.34 12.58
N ASN A 599 -21.62 5.72 12.91
CA ASN A 599 -20.85 6.67 12.10
C ASN A 599 -19.38 6.31 11.98
N ILE A 600 -18.80 6.60 10.80
CA ILE A 600 -17.36 6.55 10.56
C ILE A 600 -16.89 7.94 10.13
N TRP A 601 -15.83 8.40 10.76
CA TRP A 601 -15.29 9.74 10.64
C TRP A 601 -13.87 9.68 10.07
N LEU A 602 -13.52 10.69 9.31
CA LEU A 602 -12.22 10.87 8.69
C LEU A 602 -11.65 12.24 9.05
N HIS A 603 -10.43 12.25 9.55
CA HIS A 603 -9.58 13.44 9.68
C HIS A 603 -8.43 13.36 8.68
N GLU A 604 -8.36 14.36 7.80
CA GLU A 604 -7.30 14.47 6.80
C GLU A 604 -6.25 15.50 7.27
N PRO A 605 -4.96 15.12 7.39
CA PRO A 605 -3.92 16.06 7.75
C PRO A 605 -3.87 17.23 6.76
N GLY A 606 -4.01 18.46 7.27
CA GLY A 606 -4.01 19.66 6.41
C GLY A 606 -5.33 19.97 5.70
N GLY A 607 -6.39 19.17 5.91
CA GLY A 607 -7.73 19.42 5.40
C GLY A 607 -8.35 20.72 5.95
N THR A 608 -9.28 21.33 5.19
CA THR A 608 -10.00 22.54 5.60
C THR A 608 -11.05 22.27 6.67
N LEU A 609 -11.54 21.02 6.76
CA LEU A 609 -12.46 20.57 7.80
C LEU A 609 -11.70 19.67 8.76
N PRO A 610 -11.81 19.88 10.08
CA PRO A 610 -11.10 19.07 11.06
C PRO A 610 -11.53 17.60 11.01
N TRP A 611 -12.82 17.35 10.88
CA TRP A 611 -13.40 16.00 10.79
C TRP A 611 -14.57 15.95 9.80
N ARG A 612 -14.72 14.83 9.08
CA ARG A 612 -15.81 14.59 8.14
C ARG A 612 -16.44 13.23 8.43
N CYS A 613 -17.76 13.21 8.65
CA CYS A 613 -18.50 11.95 8.68
C CYS A 613 -18.62 11.41 7.24
N VAL A 614 -17.99 10.27 6.98
CA VAL A 614 -17.91 9.65 5.64
C VAL A 614 -18.88 8.49 5.46
N TRP A 615 -19.41 7.96 6.55
CA TRP A 615 -20.46 6.97 6.57
C TRP A 615 -21.37 7.17 7.76
N ARG A 616 -22.69 7.04 7.55
CA ARG A 616 -23.73 7.16 8.57
C ARG A 616 -24.82 6.11 8.35
N HIS A 617 -25.27 5.49 9.44
CA HIS A 617 -26.36 4.53 9.44
C HIS A 617 -27.19 4.69 10.73
N GLU A 618 -28.36 5.34 10.63
CA GLU A 618 -29.16 5.76 11.77
C GLU A 618 -29.68 4.60 12.65
N ALA A 619 -29.91 3.43 12.04
CA ALA A 619 -30.37 2.24 12.76
C ALA A 619 -29.23 1.40 13.38
N TRP A 620 -27.97 1.83 13.25
CA TRP A 620 -26.84 1.09 13.78
C TRP A 620 -26.49 1.56 15.18
N ALA A 621 -26.96 0.82 16.20
CA ALA A 621 -26.77 1.18 17.60
C ALA A 621 -25.55 0.53 18.26
N ALA A 622 -25.02 -0.55 17.70
CA ALA A 622 -23.88 -1.27 18.28
C ALA A 622 -22.59 -0.44 18.15
N PRO A 623 -21.81 -0.26 19.24
CA PRO A 623 -20.54 0.46 19.18
C PRO A 623 -19.53 -0.33 18.35
N PHE A 624 -18.74 0.39 17.54
CA PHE A 624 -17.58 -0.18 16.87
C PHE A 624 -16.45 -0.37 17.88
N ILE A 625 -15.76 -1.51 17.79
CA ILE A 625 -14.67 -1.90 18.68
C ILE A 625 -13.37 -2.18 17.93
N GLY A 626 -13.43 -2.28 16.61
CA GLY A 626 -12.27 -2.45 15.75
C GLY A 626 -12.44 -1.66 14.48
N LEU A 627 -11.37 -1.01 14.08
CA LEU A 627 -11.28 -0.24 12.85
C LEU A 627 -9.93 -0.55 12.20
N PHE A 628 -9.97 -0.90 10.94
CA PHE A 628 -8.80 -1.11 10.09
C PHE A 628 -8.89 -0.13 8.93
N ALA A 629 -7.80 0.52 8.60
CA ALA A 629 -7.72 1.41 7.45
C ALA A 629 -6.38 1.20 6.74
N ASP A 630 -6.46 0.99 5.44
CA ASP A 630 -5.30 0.87 4.56
C ASP A 630 -5.62 1.53 3.21
N VAL A 631 -4.75 1.36 2.21
CA VAL A 631 -4.93 1.97 0.90
C VAL A 631 -6.30 1.63 0.31
N GLY A 632 -7.14 2.64 0.15
CA GLY A 632 -8.44 2.49 -0.50
C GLY A 632 -9.46 1.59 0.21
N ARG A 633 -9.17 1.12 1.43
CA ARG A 633 -10.04 0.22 2.19
C ARG A 633 -10.14 0.58 3.66
N VAL A 634 -11.36 0.56 4.17
CA VAL A 634 -11.64 0.72 5.60
C VAL A 634 -12.61 -0.36 6.03
N VAL A 635 -12.33 -1.03 7.14
CA VAL A 635 -13.22 -2.05 7.71
C VAL A 635 -13.49 -1.71 9.16
N ALA A 636 -14.76 -1.54 9.51
CA ALA A 636 -15.21 -1.33 10.87
C ALA A 636 -15.97 -2.55 11.37
N THR A 637 -15.64 -3.01 12.57
CA THR A 637 -16.32 -4.15 13.24
C THR A 637 -17.00 -3.67 14.49
N ALA A 638 -18.29 -3.95 14.58
CA ALA A 638 -19.09 -3.62 15.74
C ALA A 638 -19.05 -4.75 16.79
N ARG A 639 -19.40 -4.37 18.02
CA ARG A 639 -19.39 -5.29 19.18
C ARG A 639 -20.32 -6.49 19.04
N ASP A 640 -21.38 -6.36 18.26
CA ASP A 640 -22.32 -7.44 17.93
C ASP A 640 -21.84 -8.35 16.78
N GLY A 641 -20.66 -8.09 16.21
CA GLY A 641 -20.09 -8.82 15.08
C GLY A 641 -20.48 -8.26 13.71
N GLY A 642 -21.20 -7.16 13.66
CA GLY A 642 -21.51 -6.45 12.42
C GLY A 642 -20.25 -5.91 11.75
N VAL A 643 -20.19 -5.96 10.42
CA VAL A 643 -19.05 -5.51 9.62
C VAL A 643 -19.50 -4.50 8.56
N VAL A 644 -18.84 -3.35 8.54
CA VAL A 644 -19.00 -2.32 7.53
C VAL A 644 -17.69 -2.14 6.78
N GLU A 645 -17.74 -2.19 5.48
CA GLU A 645 -16.58 -2.01 4.61
C GLU A 645 -16.78 -0.79 3.71
N GLY A 646 -15.81 0.11 3.73
CA GLY A 646 -15.65 1.20 2.78
C GLY A 646 -14.54 0.89 1.79
N ARG A 647 -14.77 1.19 0.51
CA ARG A 647 -13.79 1.08 -0.55
C ARG A 647 -13.72 2.36 -1.34
N TRP A 648 -12.52 2.74 -1.72
CA TRP A 648 -12.29 3.86 -2.61
C TRP A 648 -12.40 3.37 -4.04
N GLU A 649 -13.52 3.65 -4.68
CA GLU A 649 -13.87 3.14 -6.01
C GLU A 649 -14.25 4.29 -6.94
N ALA A 650 -14.13 4.08 -8.26
CA ALA A 650 -14.73 4.95 -9.26
C ALA A 650 -16.26 4.94 -9.12
N LYS A 651 -16.87 6.14 -9.13
CA LYS A 651 -18.33 6.33 -9.08
C LYS A 651 -18.87 6.63 -10.45
#